data_e7187316364674fe20498cb39150b38a
#
_entry.id   e7187316364674fe20498cb39150b38a
#
_cell.length_a   1.000
_cell.length_b   1.000
_cell.length_c   1.000
_cell.angle_alpha   90.00
_cell.angle_beta   90.00
_cell.angle_gamma   90.00
#
_symmetry.space_group_name_H-M   'P 1'
#
loop_
_entity.id
_entity.type
_entity.pdbx_description
1 polymer ?
#
loop_
_entity_poly.entity_id
_entity_poly.type
_entity_poly.pdbx_seq_one_letter_code
_entity_poly.pdbx_strand_id
1 'polypeptide(L)'
;MKHLLKWLCGGLALCMPLSVRAIALQEVERGHTLTLAAPTGYAAYQWQVSTNGGKSYLDIPGGSVRELSVKVNVPATYRVVGFMNNRQHVYADSLQVALTAQTYSAVASAASAAQGYVESRDGKPGVGGITIPEAPRDANNLPTFERQLTNWTSTEAMAVYYFWHPQAVVDTRMVMTAALGQQVNFKVTIWNPQDLSEPLGCAYLTTVGTGRPDTVMLSGFNVPAMGYYRYQLECLNGCQNIRNIDHFLFASTAEQKSYVASYLTSPSVHLYDWRSTQSGAPTGDAYDWCYQEVMLPASADVIGTYVMSLGVLSGYMGIQMNGYDEQGKSLHEVLFSMWDDGNTEEYPNLPEYLRAGAVDWADYTTVKRFGGEGTGIQTFVHGHQWECGRYVQFLTNCRPEIATYTVVENGVEQVRQQENRLVSAWYNALDGRGWQYISTVRLPNSSKYFNSWYSFLENYNFPTGQAVREAYYRNGYARSRYDGKWYHFNQVSFSHTDGGVAEGARNDWGQGASDKETGAFFMRNGGYLPTDMRESMVPLNAQHTPVDTIALEPLLQRVDQGVANEQERIRQDEAFEQNLLNKSGWEVLSFSSEETAGEPNGNGLAKWVIDGNNDTYWHSRWTSSTAAYPHTFVIDMKQVYDISAFRITMSGGSNRYIQAFDVYGSLDNENWTLVYSTDEAPDEESYRFSLTRSAQMRYFKLVVRSGRATDGPFVRINEIDVSGSIPEGIGQVTAAVSNSWQVVARGRTVEWTAPFAAEKAVLTLYSAAGQTMWRQTYPALHKGQTCTTQLPKLAPGVYVLAIRKGNEVYARHIRLF
;
A
#
# COMPACT_ATOMS: atom_id res chain seq x y z
N MET A 1 -16.26 -44.89 29.99
CA MET A 1 -15.95 -46.28 30.40
C MET A 1 -16.02 -47.17 29.18
N LYS A 2 -14.89 -47.71 28.79
CA LYS A 2 -14.73 -48.55 27.59
C LYS A 2 -15.27 -49.95 27.86
N HIS A 3 -16.21 -50.44 27.08
CA HIS A 3 -16.54 -51.84 27.05
C HIS A 3 -16.04 -52.47 25.76
N LEU A 4 -14.92 -53.22 25.90
CA LEU A 4 -14.50 -54.20 24.94
C LEU A 4 -15.35 -55.44 25.11
N LEU A 5 -16.18 -55.82 24.13
CA LEU A 5 -16.79 -57.13 24.06
C LEU A 5 -15.98 -58.02 23.13
N LYS A 6 -15.24 -58.93 23.68
CA LYS A 6 -14.63 -60.06 22.94
C LYS A 6 -15.71 -61.08 22.63
N TRP A 7 -15.82 -61.45 21.37
CA TRP A 7 -16.62 -62.61 20.95
C TRP A 7 -15.79 -63.89 21.09
N LEU A 8 -16.26 -64.73 21.92
CA LEU A 8 -15.87 -66.14 21.93
C LEU A 8 -17.08 -66.95 21.46
N CYS A 9 -16.98 -67.65 20.34
CA CYS A 9 -17.97 -68.68 19.96
C CYS A 9 -17.26 -70.03 19.96
N GLY A 10 -17.59 -70.81 20.97
CA GLY A 10 -17.30 -72.25 20.94
C GLY A 10 -18.50 -73.01 20.39
N GLY A 11 -18.24 -73.98 19.51
CA GLY A 11 -19.26 -74.69 18.78
C GLY A 11 -20.09 -75.71 19.61
N LEU A 12 -21.34 -75.87 19.19
CA LEU A 12 -22.05 -77.23 19.23
C LEU A 12 -23.20 -77.15 18.25
N ALA A 13 -23.16 -78.05 17.28
CA ALA A 13 -24.27 -78.20 16.34
C ALA A 13 -25.47 -78.97 17.03
N LEU A 14 -26.65 -78.33 17.11
CA LEU A 14 -27.92 -79.00 17.35
C LEU A 14 -29.02 -78.33 16.53
N CYS A 15 -29.70 -79.05 15.71
CA CYS A 15 -30.89 -78.59 14.99
C CYS A 15 -31.94 -78.13 16.02
N MET A 16 -32.25 -76.84 15.99
CA MET A 16 -33.40 -76.27 16.66
C MET A 16 -34.08 -75.20 15.78
N PRO A 17 -35.35 -74.90 15.93
CA PRO A 17 -36.16 -74.12 15.02
C PRO A 17 -35.72 -72.66 14.99
N LEU A 18 -35.97 -72.03 13.88
CA LEU A 18 -35.65 -70.58 13.60
C LEU A 18 -36.09 -69.69 14.77
N SER A 19 -35.24 -69.50 15.72
CA SER A 19 -35.33 -68.32 16.60
C SER A 19 -34.77 -67.14 15.83
N VAL A 20 -35.58 -66.10 15.70
CA VAL A 20 -35.15 -64.79 15.19
C VAL A 20 -34.00 -64.32 16.10
N ARG A 21 -32.73 -64.51 15.70
CA ARG A 21 -31.63 -63.88 16.39
C ARG A 21 -31.69 -62.38 16.09
N ALA A 22 -31.64 -61.58 17.15
CA ALA A 22 -31.50 -60.15 17.00
C ALA A 22 -30.23 -59.86 16.16
N ILE A 23 -30.43 -59.10 15.10
CA ILE A 23 -29.32 -58.63 14.26
C ILE A 23 -28.42 -57.78 15.14
N ALA A 24 -27.14 -58.14 15.24
CA ALA A 24 -26.17 -57.31 15.97
C ALA A 24 -26.05 -55.94 15.30
N LEU A 25 -26.23 -54.88 16.07
CA LEU A 25 -26.03 -53.50 15.61
C LEU A 25 -24.62 -53.04 16.04
N GLN A 26 -23.83 -52.55 15.10
CA GLN A 26 -22.56 -51.92 15.37
C GLN A 26 -22.54 -50.53 14.81
N GLU A 27 -22.22 -49.56 15.64
CA GLU A 27 -21.99 -48.18 15.23
C GLU A 27 -20.50 -47.99 14.88
N VAL A 28 -20.25 -47.42 13.75
CA VAL A 28 -18.90 -47.10 13.25
C VAL A 28 -18.83 -45.71 12.64
N GLU A 29 -17.69 -45.12 12.66
CA GLU A 29 -17.46 -43.85 11.96
C GLU A 29 -17.48 -44.07 10.44
N ARG A 30 -17.95 -43.05 9.71
CA ARG A 30 -17.89 -43.06 8.23
C ARG A 30 -16.42 -43.20 7.77
N GLY A 31 -16.17 -44.04 6.80
CA GLY A 31 -14.82 -44.31 6.28
C GLY A 31 -14.02 -45.32 7.12
N HIS A 32 -14.57 -45.80 8.23
CA HIS A 32 -13.95 -46.84 9.03
C HIS A 32 -13.84 -48.15 8.23
N THR A 33 -12.70 -48.83 8.32
CA THR A 33 -12.54 -50.17 7.76
C THR A 33 -12.95 -51.22 8.77
N LEU A 34 -14.04 -51.90 8.47
CA LEU A 34 -14.60 -52.95 9.27
C LEU A 34 -14.09 -54.31 8.72
N THR A 35 -13.56 -55.12 9.57
CA THR A 35 -13.24 -56.52 9.21
C THR A 35 -14.40 -57.45 9.60
N LEU A 36 -15.00 -58.04 8.60
CA LEU A 36 -16.08 -59.01 8.72
C LEU A 36 -15.46 -60.41 8.71
N ALA A 37 -15.77 -61.24 9.70
CA ALA A 37 -15.31 -62.61 9.80
C ALA A 37 -16.44 -63.59 9.79
N ALA A 38 -16.43 -64.51 8.83
CA ALA A 38 -17.44 -65.56 8.73
C ALA A 38 -17.12 -66.76 9.67
N PRO A 39 -18.15 -67.45 10.19
CA PRO A 39 -17.93 -68.69 10.94
C PRO A 39 -17.13 -69.72 10.13
N THR A 40 -16.41 -70.62 10.86
CA THR A 40 -15.74 -71.75 10.22
C THR A 40 -16.71 -72.89 9.92
N GLY A 41 -16.29 -73.75 8.99
CA GLY A 41 -17.07 -74.99 8.70
C GLY A 41 -17.82 -75.01 7.39
N TYR A 42 -17.68 -73.94 6.56
CA TYR A 42 -18.21 -73.93 5.20
C TYR A 42 -17.10 -74.16 4.15
N ALA A 43 -17.48 -74.81 3.04
CA ALA A 43 -16.61 -75.05 1.94
C ALA A 43 -16.28 -73.79 1.10
N ALA A 44 -17.19 -72.82 1.08
CA ALA A 44 -17.01 -71.57 0.43
C ALA A 44 -17.85 -70.45 1.10
N TYR A 45 -17.56 -69.23 0.81
CA TYR A 45 -18.26 -68.03 1.38
C TYR A 45 -18.62 -67.05 0.25
N GLN A 46 -19.70 -66.23 0.50
CA GLN A 46 -19.98 -65.03 -0.26
C GLN A 46 -20.55 -64.00 0.70
N TRP A 47 -19.88 -62.86 0.86
CA TRP A 47 -20.39 -61.73 1.59
C TRP A 47 -21.34 -60.94 0.70
N GLN A 48 -22.38 -60.45 1.30
CA GLN A 48 -23.42 -59.67 0.67
C GLN A 48 -23.71 -58.42 1.52
N VAL A 49 -24.08 -57.31 0.86
CA VAL A 49 -24.47 -56.06 1.48
C VAL A 49 -25.86 -55.63 1.11
N SER A 50 -26.56 -55.03 2.05
CA SER A 50 -27.86 -54.37 1.86
C SER A 50 -27.74 -52.92 2.36
N THR A 51 -28.10 -51.95 1.52
CA THR A 51 -28.21 -50.53 1.88
C THR A 51 -29.65 -50.08 2.02
N ASN A 52 -30.63 -50.98 1.94
CA ASN A 52 -32.06 -50.67 2.01
C ASN A 52 -32.75 -51.36 3.18
N GLY A 53 -32.03 -51.54 4.29
CA GLY A 53 -32.56 -52.14 5.52
C GLY A 53 -32.80 -53.63 5.43
N GLY A 54 -32.05 -54.36 4.63
CA GLY A 54 -32.13 -55.82 4.52
C GLY A 54 -33.21 -56.30 3.50
N LYS A 55 -33.85 -55.39 2.78
CA LYS A 55 -34.91 -55.76 1.82
C LYS A 55 -34.35 -56.49 0.57
N SER A 56 -33.18 -56.16 0.17
CA SER A 56 -32.40 -56.85 -0.88
C SER A 56 -30.91 -56.83 -0.57
N TYR A 57 -30.19 -57.82 -1.08
CA TYR A 57 -28.73 -57.95 -0.85
C TYR A 57 -28.03 -58.12 -2.20
N LEU A 58 -26.86 -57.48 -2.30
CA LEU A 58 -25.97 -57.62 -3.43
C LEU A 58 -24.65 -58.29 -2.97
N ASP A 59 -24.10 -59.11 -3.85
CA ASP A 59 -22.79 -59.72 -3.61
C ASP A 59 -21.71 -58.65 -3.59
N ILE A 60 -20.82 -58.73 -2.58
CA ILE A 60 -19.67 -57.82 -2.47
C ILE A 60 -18.58 -58.36 -3.41
N PRO A 61 -18.07 -57.59 -4.37
CA PRO A 61 -16.94 -57.98 -5.17
C PRO A 61 -15.74 -58.34 -4.29
N GLY A 62 -15.11 -59.47 -4.56
CA GLY A 62 -14.03 -60.02 -3.67
C GLY A 62 -14.51 -60.64 -2.35
N GLY A 63 -15.83 -60.69 -2.13
CA GLY A 63 -16.42 -61.20 -0.92
C GLY A 63 -16.48 -62.72 -0.77
N SER A 64 -15.80 -63.50 -1.61
CA SER A 64 -15.74 -64.94 -1.54
C SER A 64 -14.63 -65.48 -0.60
N VAL A 65 -14.41 -64.75 0.48
CA VAL A 65 -13.38 -64.97 1.49
C VAL A 65 -14.01 -65.14 2.87
N ARG A 66 -13.28 -65.82 3.76
CA ARG A 66 -13.75 -65.95 5.16
C ARG A 66 -13.69 -64.63 5.94
N GLU A 67 -12.69 -63.86 5.70
CA GLU A 67 -12.50 -62.52 6.32
C GLU A 67 -12.44 -61.48 5.23
N LEU A 68 -13.32 -60.49 5.34
CA LEU A 68 -13.46 -59.39 4.36
C LEU A 68 -13.33 -58.05 5.06
N SER A 69 -12.43 -57.19 4.58
CA SER A 69 -12.33 -55.83 5.00
C SER A 69 -13.19 -54.95 4.11
N VAL A 70 -14.13 -54.22 4.70
CA VAL A 70 -15.04 -53.30 4.00
C VAL A 70 -14.90 -51.88 4.56
N LYS A 71 -14.81 -50.87 3.69
CA LYS A 71 -14.87 -49.49 4.11
C LYS A 71 -16.34 -49.05 4.22
N VAL A 72 -16.78 -48.66 5.41
CA VAL A 72 -18.18 -48.31 5.67
C VAL A 72 -18.39 -46.81 5.38
N ASN A 73 -19.07 -46.53 4.28
CA ASN A 73 -19.42 -45.15 3.89
C ASN A 73 -20.91 -44.81 4.05
N VAL A 74 -21.76 -45.84 4.19
CA VAL A 74 -23.22 -45.70 4.35
C VAL A 74 -23.71 -46.75 5.35
N PRO A 75 -24.82 -46.49 6.04
CA PRO A 75 -25.50 -47.52 6.85
C PRO A 75 -25.81 -48.75 5.99
N ALA A 76 -25.47 -49.91 6.47
CA ALA A 76 -25.61 -51.12 5.70
C ALA A 76 -25.85 -52.33 6.60
N THR A 77 -26.46 -53.35 6.04
CA THR A 77 -26.52 -54.67 6.65
C THR A 77 -25.67 -55.64 5.85
N TYR A 78 -24.67 -56.21 6.50
CA TYR A 78 -23.79 -57.22 5.91
C TYR A 78 -24.25 -58.58 6.33
N ARG A 79 -24.22 -59.55 5.42
CA ARG A 79 -24.46 -60.98 5.74
C ARG A 79 -23.48 -61.85 4.94
N VAL A 80 -23.22 -63.04 5.47
CA VAL A 80 -22.45 -64.05 4.78
C VAL A 80 -23.29 -65.24 4.39
N VAL A 81 -23.13 -65.68 3.17
CA VAL A 81 -23.70 -66.93 2.70
C VAL A 81 -22.57 -67.96 2.71
N GLY A 82 -22.75 -69.01 3.53
CA GLY A 82 -21.86 -70.16 3.59
C GLY A 82 -22.35 -71.27 2.67
N PHE A 83 -21.46 -71.94 1.96
CA PHE A 83 -21.79 -73.05 1.06
C PHE A 83 -21.24 -74.37 1.67
N MET A 84 -22.09 -75.37 1.75
CA MET A 84 -21.68 -76.70 2.16
C MET A 84 -21.32 -77.60 0.97
N ASN A 85 -20.57 -78.67 1.22
CA ASN A 85 -20.16 -79.61 0.15
C ASN A 85 -21.29 -80.22 -0.65
N ASN A 86 -22.52 -80.27 -0.08
CA ASN A 86 -23.74 -80.79 -0.75
C ASN A 86 -24.49 -79.68 -1.60
N ARG A 87 -23.86 -78.51 -1.80
CA ARG A 87 -24.42 -77.34 -2.52
C ARG A 87 -25.55 -76.65 -1.74
N GLN A 88 -25.77 -77.02 -0.46
CA GLN A 88 -26.70 -76.35 0.41
C GLN A 88 -26.09 -75.03 0.86
N HIS A 89 -26.78 -73.88 0.74
CA HIS A 89 -26.29 -72.58 1.25
C HIS A 89 -27.08 -72.23 2.52
N VAL A 90 -26.35 -71.61 3.41
CA VAL A 90 -26.82 -71.19 4.73
C VAL A 90 -26.49 -69.74 4.95
N TYR A 91 -27.43 -68.91 5.36
CA TYR A 91 -27.18 -67.59 5.82
C TYR A 91 -26.62 -67.69 7.23
N ALA A 92 -25.33 -67.50 7.32
CA ALA A 92 -24.59 -67.86 8.56
C ALA A 92 -24.65 -66.74 9.62
N ASP A 93 -24.59 -65.50 9.22
CA ASP A 93 -24.55 -64.36 10.15
C ASP A 93 -24.96 -63.06 9.44
N SER A 94 -25.49 -62.12 10.19
CA SER A 94 -25.76 -60.77 9.69
C SER A 94 -25.39 -59.74 10.74
N LEU A 95 -24.79 -58.62 10.24
CA LEU A 95 -24.39 -57.47 11.02
C LEU A 95 -25.01 -56.21 10.44
N GLN A 96 -25.83 -55.51 11.24
CA GLN A 96 -26.28 -54.18 10.87
C GLN A 96 -25.29 -53.16 11.35
N VAL A 97 -24.82 -52.32 10.42
CA VAL A 97 -23.86 -51.26 10.70
C VAL A 97 -24.61 -49.94 10.55
N ALA A 98 -24.62 -49.16 11.63
CA ALA A 98 -25.04 -47.76 11.62
C ALA A 98 -23.79 -46.86 11.63
N LEU A 99 -23.95 -45.70 11.07
CA LEU A 99 -22.93 -44.67 11.23
C LEU A 99 -23.16 -43.94 12.54
N THR A 100 -22.10 -43.72 13.31
CA THR A 100 -22.15 -42.87 14.50
C THR A 100 -22.63 -41.48 14.06
N ALA A 101 -23.41 -40.82 14.90
CA ALA A 101 -23.85 -39.45 14.65
C ALA A 101 -22.64 -38.55 14.51
N GLN A 102 -22.54 -37.91 13.36
CA GLN A 102 -21.42 -36.97 13.07
C GLN A 102 -21.78 -35.60 13.61
N THR A 103 -20.83 -34.97 14.28
CA THR A 103 -20.87 -33.53 14.58
C THR A 103 -20.35 -32.77 13.38
N TYR A 104 -20.97 -31.64 13.04
CA TYR A 104 -20.57 -30.83 11.92
C TYR A 104 -20.15 -29.44 12.38
N SER A 105 -19.06 -28.95 11.83
CA SER A 105 -18.73 -27.52 11.84
C SER A 105 -19.47 -26.84 10.70
N ALA A 106 -20.24 -25.80 11.00
CA ALA A 106 -20.86 -24.95 10.00
C ALA A 106 -19.93 -23.77 9.68
N VAL A 107 -19.69 -23.54 8.39
CA VAL A 107 -18.89 -22.42 7.90
C VAL A 107 -19.73 -21.66 6.88
N ALA A 108 -19.98 -20.37 7.10
CA ALA A 108 -20.75 -19.54 6.17
C ALA A 108 -20.13 -19.53 4.77
N SER A 109 -20.98 -19.61 3.73
CA SER A 109 -20.51 -19.68 2.33
C SER A 109 -19.91 -18.37 1.83
N ALA A 110 -20.21 -17.26 2.51
CA ALA A 110 -19.68 -15.94 2.23
C ALA A 110 -19.44 -15.23 3.57
N ALA A 111 -18.60 -15.82 4.39
CA ALA A 111 -18.28 -15.30 5.73
C ALA A 111 -17.78 -13.85 5.67
N SER A 112 -16.94 -13.53 4.70
CA SER A 112 -16.67 -12.15 4.26
C SER A 112 -16.24 -12.16 2.79
N ALA A 113 -16.34 -11.02 2.12
CA ALA A 113 -15.79 -10.85 0.76
C ALA A 113 -14.28 -11.17 0.70
N ALA A 114 -13.61 -11.10 1.85
CA ALA A 114 -12.19 -11.42 1.99
C ALA A 114 -11.88 -12.92 2.10
N GLN A 115 -12.86 -13.78 2.34
CA GLN A 115 -12.64 -15.19 2.65
C GLN A 115 -13.07 -16.15 1.53
N GLY A 116 -13.89 -15.65 0.60
CA GLY A 116 -14.25 -16.37 -0.62
C GLY A 116 -14.08 -15.45 -1.82
N TYR A 117 -13.78 -16.01 -2.98
CA TYR A 117 -13.63 -15.21 -4.18
C TYR A 117 -14.15 -15.94 -5.41
N VAL A 118 -14.34 -15.17 -6.49
CA VAL A 118 -14.88 -15.63 -7.75
C VAL A 118 -13.77 -15.66 -8.79
N GLU A 119 -13.58 -16.81 -9.42
CA GLU A 119 -12.68 -16.99 -10.57
C GLU A 119 -13.49 -17.34 -11.83
N SER A 120 -12.94 -17.02 -12.98
CA SER A 120 -13.37 -17.64 -14.24
C SER A 120 -12.78 -19.03 -14.40
N ARG A 121 -13.32 -19.83 -15.33
CA ARG A 121 -12.83 -21.19 -15.60
C ARG A 121 -11.39 -21.23 -16.12
N ASP A 122 -10.89 -20.14 -16.66
CA ASP A 122 -9.48 -19.99 -17.04
C ASP A 122 -8.58 -19.48 -15.90
N GLY A 123 -9.12 -19.41 -14.65
CA GLY A 123 -8.37 -19.09 -13.45
C GLY A 123 -8.14 -17.60 -13.19
N LYS A 124 -8.84 -16.71 -13.93
CA LYS A 124 -8.74 -15.27 -13.70
C LYS A 124 -9.63 -14.84 -12.53
N PRO A 125 -9.11 -14.14 -11.53
CA PRO A 125 -9.91 -13.67 -10.40
C PRO A 125 -10.79 -12.47 -10.76
N GLY A 126 -11.82 -12.24 -9.94
CA GLY A 126 -12.65 -11.04 -10.01
C GLY A 126 -13.65 -10.98 -11.15
N VAL A 127 -14.00 -12.11 -11.80
CA VAL A 127 -15.04 -12.16 -12.82
C VAL A 127 -16.42 -12.03 -12.19
N GLY A 128 -17.33 -11.33 -12.86
CA GLY A 128 -18.74 -11.25 -12.48
C GLY A 128 -19.46 -12.60 -12.62
N GLY A 129 -20.69 -12.68 -12.08
CA GLY A 129 -21.56 -13.85 -12.21
C GLY A 129 -21.87 -14.57 -10.89
N ILE A 130 -21.23 -14.17 -9.82
CA ILE A 130 -21.59 -14.56 -8.43
C ILE A 130 -21.48 -13.31 -7.58
N THR A 131 -22.42 -13.11 -6.67
CA THR A 131 -22.36 -12.02 -5.68
C THR A 131 -21.95 -12.60 -4.33
N ILE A 132 -20.83 -12.09 -3.81
CA ILE A 132 -20.44 -12.23 -2.42
C ILE A 132 -20.80 -10.88 -1.78
N PRO A 133 -21.87 -10.80 -0.97
CA PRO A 133 -22.31 -9.53 -0.42
C PRO A 133 -21.27 -8.98 0.58
N GLU A 134 -21.19 -7.67 0.69
CA GLU A 134 -20.35 -7.02 1.72
C GLU A 134 -20.81 -7.38 3.13
N ALA A 135 -19.89 -7.49 4.11
CA ALA A 135 -20.20 -7.79 5.50
C ALA A 135 -21.06 -6.68 6.11
N PRO A 136 -22.26 -7.00 6.63
CA PRO A 136 -22.84 -6.12 7.61
C PRO A 136 -21.79 -5.87 8.70
N ARG A 137 -21.69 -4.65 9.15
CA ARG A 137 -20.77 -4.31 10.23
C ARG A 137 -21.56 -4.16 11.51
N ASP A 138 -21.03 -4.64 12.62
CA ASP A 138 -21.61 -4.47 13.94
C ASP A 138 -21.47 -3.01 14.44
N ALA A 139 -21.95 -2.75 15.65
CA ALA A 139 -21.87 -1.43 16.27
C ALA A 139 -20.42 -0.93 16.51
N ASN A 140 -19.43 -1.82 16.44
CA ASN A 140 -18.00 -1.52 16.57
C ASN A 140 -17.29 -1.45 15.21
N ASN A 141 -18.05 -1.40 14.11
CA ASN A 141 -17.56 -1.41 12.74
C ASN A 141 -16.78 -2.69 12.34
N LEU A 142 -16.98 -3.80 13.08
CA LEU A 142 -16.40 -5.10 12.76
C LEU A 142 -17.33 -5.89 11.83
N PRO A 143 -16.79 -6.62 10.84
CA PRO A 143 -17.60 -7.42 9.94
C PRO A 143 -18.33 -8.55 10.70
N THR A 144 -19.66 -8.66 10.50
CA THR A 144 -20.44 -9.79 10.98
C THR A 144 -20.45 -10.89 9.93
N PHE A 145 -20.23 -12.14 10.34
CA PHE A 145 -19.92 -13.25 9.44
C PHE A 145 -21.14 -14.03 8.93
N GLU A 146 -22.34 -13.49 9.04
CA GLU A 146 -23.55 -14.13 8.52
C GLU A 146 -23.82 -13.73 7.07
N ARG A 147 -23.22 -14.46 6.11
CA ARG A 147 -23.42 -14.17 4.70
C ARG A 147 -23.61 -15.40 3.86
N GLN A 148 -24.42 -15.19 2.85
CA GLN A 148 -24.78 -16.21 1.88
C GLN A 148 -24.31 -15.78 0.50
N LEU A 149 -23.66 -16.68 -0.23
CA LEU A 149 -23.36 -16.48 -1.64
C LEU A 149 -24.66 -16.45 -2.43
N THR A 150 -24.85 -15.41 -3.27
CA THR A 150 -26.08 -15.16 -4.02
C THR A 150 -25.81 -14.84 -5.49
N ASN A 151 -26.89 -14.75 -6.29
CA ASN A 151 -26.86 -14.29 -7.68
C ASN A 151 -25.82 -15.02 -8.53
N TRP A 152 -25.83 -16.35 -8.51
CA TRP A 152 -24.99 -17.11 -9.44
C TRP A 152 -25.61 -17.09 -10.83
N THR A 153 -25.14 -16.26 -11.72
CA THR A 153 -25.77 -15.98 -13.03
C THR A 153 -25.00 -16.55 -14.22
N SER A 154 -23.78 -17.01 -14.03
CA SER A 154 -22.91 -17.49 -15.12
C SER A 154 -22.27 -18.83 -14.81
N THR A 155 -22.26 -19.74 -15.77
CA THR A 155 -21.50 -21.00 -15.72
C THR A 155 -20.01 -20.80 -15.84
N GLU A 156 -19.55 -19.63 -16.29
CA GLU A 156 -18.13 -19.28 -16.39
C GLU A 156 -17.53 -18.86 -15.05
N ALA A 157 -18.38 -18.49 -14.09
CA ALA A 157 -17.96 -18.11 -12.75
C ALA A 157 -17.86 -19.33 -11.84
N MET A 158 -16.78 -19.40 -11.05
CA MET A 158 -16.55 -20.43 -10.05
C MET A 158 -16.42 -19.76 -8.68
N ALA A 159 -16.95 -20.40 -7.63
CA ALA A 159 -16.70 -20.00 -6.27
C ALA A 159 -15.53 -20.80 -5.70
N VAL A 160 -14.52 -20.09 -5.19
CA VAL A 160 -13.27 -20.69 -4.70
C VAL A 160 -13.11 -20.34 -3.22
N TYR A 161 -12.79 -21.36 -2.42
CA TYR A 161 -12.59 -21.24 -0.98
C TYR A 161 -11.30 -21.94 -0.57
N TYR A 162 -10.61 -21.39 0.43
CA TYR A 162 -9.54 -22.07 1.13
C TYR A 162 -9.99 -22.36 2.55
N PHE A 163 -10.32 -23.62 2.80
CA PHE A 163 -10.74 -24.06 4.12
C PHE A 163 -9.56 -24.62 4.91
N TRP A 164 -9.48 -24.21 6.16
CA TRP A 164 -8.66 -24.87 7.15
C TRP A 164 -9.46 -25.99 7.84
N HIS A 165 -8.89 -27.16 7.92
CA HIS A 165 -9.44 -28.28 8.67
C HIS A 165 -8.48 -28.68 9.79
N PRO A 166 -8.95 -28.78 11.05
CA PRO A 166 -8.11 -29.16 12.19
C PRO A 166 -7.72 -30.64 12.19
N GLN A 167 -8.38 -31.45 11.36
CA GLN A 167 -8.15 -32.90 11.20
C GLN A 167 -8.67 -33.37 9.83
N ALA A 168 -8.51 -34.65 9.54
CA ALA A 168 -9.14 -35.27 8.38
C ALA A 168 -10.66 -35.08 8.39
N VAL A 169 -11.24 -34.74 7.24
CA VAL A 169 -12.69 -34.56 7.06
C VAL A 169 -13.24 -35.68 6.18
N VAL A 170 -14.16 -36.43 6.72
CA VAL A 170 -14.72 -37.64 6.07
C VAL A 170 -16.09 -37.40 5.40
N ASP A 171 -16.74 -36.29 5.71
CA ASP A 171 -18.03 -35.90 5.12
C ASP A 171 -18.11 -34.38 5.00
N THR A 172 -18.40 -33.91 3.80
CA THR A 172 -18.63 -32.50 3.52
C THR A 172 -19.99 -32.33 2.89
N ARG A 173 -20.78 -31.36 3.39
CA ARG A 173 -22.08 -31.02 2.89
C ARG A 173 -22.19 -29.52 2.62
N MET A 174 -23.14 -29.13 1.80
CA MET A 174 -23.48 -27.76 1.49
C MET A 174 -24.96 -27.53 1.75
N VAL A 175 -25.32 -26.48 2.45
CA VAL A 175 -26.69 -26.04 2.59
C VAL A 175 -26.97 -24.94 1.58
N MET A 176 -27.96 -25.16 0.72
CA MET A 176 -28.34 -24.21 -0.31
C MET A 176 -29.84 -24.15 -0.53
N THR A 177 -30.31 -23.06 -1.10
CA THR A 177 -31.68 -22.89 -1.57
C THR A 177 -31.70 -22.76 -3.08
N ALA A 178 -32.38 -23.67 -3.75
CA ALA A 178 -32.67 -23.58 -5.18
C ALA A 178 -34.18 -23.45 -5.44
N ALA A 179 -34.54 -22.88 -6.58
CA ALA A 179 -35.93 -22.69 -6.97
C ALA A 179 -36.70 -24.02 -7.06
N LEU A 180 -37.92 -24.05 -6.54
CA LEU A 180 -38.74 -25.25 -6.43
C LEU A 180 -38.88 -25.98 -7.78
N GLY A 181 -38.59 -27.27 -7.79
CA GLY A 181 -38.67 -28.14 -8.95
C GLY A 181 -37.59 -27.90 -10.02
N GLN A 182 -36.69 -26.97 -9.80
CA GLN A 182 -35.62 -26.65 -10.76
C GLN A 182 -34.34 -27.45 -10.44
N GLN A 183 -33.74 -27.98 -11.50
CA GLN A 183 -32.49 -28.74 -11.37
C GLN A 183 -31.27 -27.80 -11.39
N VAL A 184 -30.28 -28.12 -10.55
CA VAL A 184 -28.96 -27.50 -10.52
C VAL A 184 -27.90 -28.59 -10.54
N ASN A 185 -26.91 -28.42 -11.39
CA ASN A 185 -25.78 -29.33 -11.52
C ASN A 185 -24.48 -28.63 -11.13
N PHE A 186 -23.73 -29.24 -10.21
CA PHE A 186 -22.44 -28.75 -9.76
C PHE A 186 -21.33 -29.74 -10.04
N LYS A 187 -20.15 -29.21 -10.20
CA LYS A 187 -18.89 -29.91 -10.02
C LYS A 187 -18.15 -29.30 -8.83
N VAL A 188 -17.72 -30.12 -7.91
CA VAL A 188 -16.88 -29.71 -6.77
C VAL A 188 -15.54 -30.40 -6.90
N THR A 189 -14.48 -29.64 -6.87
CA THR A 189 -13.11 -30.14 -6.94
C THR A 189 -12.36 -29.69 -5.69
N ILE A 190 -11.62 -30.61 -5.05
CA ILE A 190 -10.80 -30.31 -3.89
C ILE A 190 -9.34 -30.54 -4.26
N TRP A 191 -8.53 -29.55 -3.91
CA TRP A 191 -7.11 -29.54 -4.20
C TRP A 191 -6.27 -29.40 -2.93
N ASN A 192 -5.06 -29.96 -2.96
CA ASN A 192 -4.00 -29.44 -2.12
C ASN A 192 -3.58 -28.07 -2.66
N PRO A 193 -3.69 -26.97 -1.90
CA PRO A 193 -3.34 -25.65 -2.41
C PRO A 193 -1.87 -25.49 -2.82
N GLN A 194 -1.00 -26.43 -2.39
CA GLN A 194 0.42 -26.46 -2.73
C GLN A 194 0.71 -27.22 -4.03
N ASP A 195 -0.26 -28.00 -4.51
CA ASP A 195 -0.14 -28.79 -5.75
C ASP A 195 -1.51 -28.81 -6.46
N LEU A 196 -1.64 -27.94 -7.43
CA LEU A 196 -2.84 -27.84 -8.28
C LEU A 196 -2.72 -28.71 -9.56
N SER A 197 -1.72 -29.57 -9.67
CA SER A 197 -1.55 -30.43 -10.85
C SER A 197 -2.55 -31.59 -10.87
N GLU A 198 -2.85 -32.16 -9.68
CA GLU A 198 -3.82 -33.23 -9.54
C GLU A 198 -4.79 -32.97 -8.38
N PRO A 199 -6.12 -33.00 -8.61
CA PRO A 199 -7.09 -32.81 -7.55
C PRO A 199 -7.08 -34.00 -6.59
N LEU A 200 -7.29 -33.73 -5.32
CA LEU A 200 -7.52 -34.78 -4.31
C LEU A 200 -8.83 -35.53 -4.56
N GLY A 201 -9.78 -34.85 -5.20
CA GLY A 201 -11.03 -35.47 -5.58
C GLY A 201 -11.93 -34.54 -6.40
N CYS A 202 -12.86 -35.11 -7.12
CA CYS A 202 -13.87 -34.40 -7.91
C CYS A 202 -15.22 -35.11 -7.79
N ALA A 203 -16.32 -34.37 -7.58
CA ALA A 203 -17.67 -34.90 -7.61
C ALA A 203 -18.56 -34.07 -8.52
N TYR A 204 -19.47 -34.78 -9.18
CA TYR A 204 -20.57 -34.19 -9.93
C TYR A 204 -21.86 -34.40 -9.14
N LEU A 205 -22.58 -33.33 -8.90
CA LEU A 205 -23.77 -33.32 -8.06
C LEU A 205 -24.93 -32.79 -8.86
N THR A 206 -26.09 -33.45 -8.68
CA THR A 206 -27.36 -32.96 -9.21
C THR A 206 -28.34 -32.81 -8.05
N THR A 207 -28.94 -31.65 -7.93
CA THR A 207 -30.01 -31.43 -6.96
C THR A 207 -31.24 -30.83 -7.66
N VAL A 208 -32.41 -31.13 -7.11
CA VAL A 208 -33.68 -30.50 -7.51
C VAL A 208 -34.12 -29.59 -6.38
N GLY A 209 -34.31 -28.32 -6.68
CA GLY A 209 -34.66 -27.34 -5.66
C GLY A 209 -35.97 -27.63 -4.95
N THR A 210 -36.01 -27.48 -3.65
CA THR A 210 -37.22 -27.61 -2.80
C THR A 210 -37.88 -26.27 -2.52
N GLY A 211 -37.27 -25.16 -2.94
CA GLY A 211 -37.68 -23.80 -2.61
C GLY A 211 -37.36 -23.38 -1.17
N ARG A 212 -36.65 -24.22 -0.44
CA ARG A 212 -36.23 -24.03 0.97
C ARG A 212 -34.77 -24.42 1.10
N PRO A 213 -34.06 -24.01 2.20
CA PRO A 213 -32.74 -24.52 2.52
C PRO A 213 -32.74 -26.05 2.55
N ASP A 214 -31.83 -26.64 1.79
CA ASP A 214 -31.68 -28.09 1.69
C ASP A 214 -30.20 -28.47 1.77
N THR A 215 -29.94 -29.65 2.32
CA THR A 215 -28.54 -30.13 2.47
C THR A 215 -28.16 -31.02 1.30
N VAL A 216 -27.20 -30.53 0.52
CA VAL A 216 -26.62 -31.28 -0.58
C VAL A 216 -25.34 -31.94 -0.09
N MET A 217 -25.22 -33.23 -0.27
CA MET A 217 -24.03 -33.99 0.12
C MET A 217 -22.95 -33.82 -0.94
N LEU A 218 -21.84 -33.21 -0.56
CA LEU A 218 -20.65 -33.09 -1.40
C LEU A 218 -19.77 -34.35 -1.26
N SER A 219 -20.39 -35.52 -1.28
CA SER A 219 -19.74 -36.77 -0.92
C SER A 219 -18.73 -37.27 -1.94
N GLY A 220 -17.79 -38.07 -1.47
CA GLY A 220 -16.75 -38.73 -2.25
C GLY A 220 -15.33 -38.24 -1.95
N PHE A 221 -15.18 -37.20 -1.13
CA PHE A 221 -13.88 -36.67 -0.79
C PHE A 221 -13.60 -36.83 0.69
N ASN A 222 -12.46 -37.40 0.97
CA ASN A 222 -11.85 -37.34 2.27
C ASN A 222 -10.72 -36.35 2.20
N VAL A 223 -10.80 -35.31 3.03
CA VAL A 223 -9.62 -34.49 3.34
C VAL A 223 -8.72 -35.35 4.24
N PRO A 224 -7.48 -35.68 3.83
CA PRO A 224 -6.71 -36.75 4.47
C PRO A 224 -6.13 -36.38 5.83
N ALA A 225 -5.88 -35.09 6.10
CA ALA A 225 -5.17 -34.63 7.29
C ALA A 225 -5.56 -33.21 7.69
N MET A 226 -5.05 -32.73 8.80
CA MET A 226 -5.07 -31.31 9.18
C MET A 226 -4.36 -30.47 8.12
N GLY A 227 -4.92 -29.29 7.76
CA GLY A 227 -4.31 -28.35 6.83
C GLY A 227 -5.30 -27.51 6.06
N TYR A 228 -4.78 -26.73 5.14
CA TYR A 228 -5.55 -25.94 4.19
C TYR A 228 -5.84 -26.76 2.93
N TYR A 229 -7.08 -26.56 2.41
CA TYR A 229 -7.52 -27.19 1.17
C TYR A 229 -8.31 -26.20 0.32
N ARG A 230 -8.06 -26.19 -0.99
CA ARG A 230 -8.77 -25.38 -1.95
C ARG A 230 -10.00 -26.13 -2.46
N TYR A 231 -11.17 -25.57 -2.23
CA TYR A 231 -12.45 -26.05 -2.75
C TYR A 231 -12.90 -25.18 -3.90
N GLN A 232 -13.18 -25.78 -5.02
CA GLN A 232 -13.64 -25.11 -6.23
C GLN A 232 -15.03 -25.62 -6.56
N LEU A 233 -16.01 -24.72 -6.57
CA LEU A 233 -17.39 -25.00 -6.95
C LEU A 233 -17.66 -24.44 -8.34
N GLU A 234 -18.05 -25.31 -9.26
CA GLU A 234 -18.46 -24.95 -10.60
C GLU A 234 -19.95 -25.26 -10.77
N CYS A 235 -20.75 -24.28 -11.13
CA CYS A 235 -22.12 -24.56 -11.57
C CYS A 235 -22.10 -24.91 -13.05
N LEU A 236 -22.49 -26.14 -13.37
CA LEU A 236 -22.47 -26.65 -14.75
C LEU A 236 -23.75 -26.30 -15.50
N ASN A 237 -24.88 -26.25 -14.80
CA ASN A 237 -26.19 -25.93 -15.37
C ASN A 237 -27.14 -25.50 -14.28
N GLY A 238 -28.10 -24.62 -14.60
CA GLY A 238 -29.13 -24.18 -13.69
C GLY A 238 -28.68 -23.14 -12.68
N CYS A 239 -27.60 -22.43 -12.92
CA CYS A 239 -27.01 -21.42 -12.03
C CYS A 239 -28.04 -20.39 -11.58
N GLN A 240 -28.87 -19.90 -12.49
CA GLN A 240 -29.91 -18.92 -12.25
C GLN A 240 -31.03 -19.43 -11.30
N ASN A 241 -31.08 -20.73 -11.04
CA ASN A 241 -32.01 -21.35 -10.12
C ASN A 241 -31.51 -21.36 -8.67
N ILE A 242 -30.20 -21.07 -8.46
CA ILE A 242 -29.59 -20.94 -7.13
C ILE A 242 -30.03 -19.60 -6.56
N ARG A 243 -30.74 -19.61 -5.43
CA ARG A 243 -31.08 -18.40 -4.70
C ARG A 243 -29.95 -17.98 -3.79
N ASN A 244 -29.46 -18.94 -3.02
CA ASN A 244 -28.29 -18.76 -2.14
C ASN A 244 -27.62 -20.09 -1.84
N ILE A 245 -26.37 -20.01 -1.41
CA ILE A 245 -25.63 -21.05 -0.69
C ILE A 245 -25.43 -20.49 0.71
N ASP A 246 -25.98 -21.17 1.73
CA ASP A 246 -25.96 -20.67 3.11
C ASP A 246 -24.61 -20.95 3.77
N HIS A 247 -24.25 -22.23 3.88
CA HIS A 247 -23.01 -22.64 4.55
C HIS A 247 -22.56 -24.03 4.11
N PHE A 248 -21.30 -24.32 4.43
CA PHE A 248 -20.70 -25.65 4.33
C PHE A 248 -20.72 -26.31 5.70
N LEU A 249 -20.91 -27.63 5.69
CA LEU A 249 -20.88 -28.48 6.88
C LEU A 249 -19.75 -29.48 6.73
N PHE A 250 -18.82 -29.46 7.64
CA PHE A 250 -17.68 -30.39 7.69
C PHE A 250 -17.81 -31.31 8.88
N ALA A 251 -17.85 -32.62 8.64
CA ALA A 251 -17.83 -33.62 9.71
C ALA A 251 -16.50 -33.53 10.47
N SER A 252 -16.59 -33.33 11.76
CA SER A 252 -15.43 -33.18 12.63
C SER A 252 -15.71 -33.80 13.99
N THR A 253 -14.68 -34.41 14.56
CA THR A 253 -14.66 -34.88 15.96
C THR A 253 -13.79 -34.02 16.86
N ALA A 254 -13.08 -33.03 16.28
CA ALA A 254 -12.21 -32.15 17.04
C ALA A 254 -12.99 -31.06 17.78
N GLU A 255 -12.47 -30.60 18.90
CA GLU A 255 -12.95 -29.42 19.59
C GLU A 255 -12.80 -28.17 18.73
N GLN A 256 -11.77 -28.15 17.87
CA GLN A 256 -11.53 -27.10 16.91
C GLN A 256 -12.40 -27.27 15.67
N LYS A 257 -12.91 -26.15 15.16
CA LYS A 257 -13.80 -26.11 14.01
C LYS A 257 -13.00 -25.85 12.72
N SER A 258 -13.54 -26.35 11.60
CA SER A 258 -13.12 -25.89 10.28
C SER A 258 -13.54 -24.46 10.07
N TYR A 259 -12.76 -23.69 9.33
CA TYR A 259 -13.09 -22.32 8.96
C TYR A 259 -12.58 -21.98 7.56
N VAL A 260 -13.10 -20.90 6.97
CA VAL A 260 -12.62 -20.37 5.70
C VAL A 260 -11.49 -19.35 5.97
N ALA A 261 -10.38 -19.51 5.29
CA ALA A 261 -9.24 -18.60 5.38
C ALA A 261 -9.35 -17.47 4.36
N SER A 262 -8.89 -16.28 4.74
CA SER A 262 -8.82 -15.15 3.81
C SER A 262 -7.90 -15.47 2.61
N TYR A 263 -8.30 -15.05 1.42
CA TYR A 263 -7.44 -15.07 0.24
C TYR A 263 -6.84 -13.70 -0.09
N LEU A 264 -7.42 -12.62 0.46
CA LEU A 264 -6.97 -11.25 0.17
C LEU A 264 -5.59 -10.98 0.71
N THR A 265 -5.34 -11.37 1.95
CA THR A 265 -4.09 -11.10 2.64
C THR A 265 -3.53 -12.37 3.27
N SER A 266 -2.24 -12.45 3.37
CA SER A 266 -1.52 -13.43 4.18
C SER A 266 -1.05 -12.79 5.50
N PRO A 267 -0.67 -13.58 6.51
CA PRO A 267 -0.10 -13.05 7.74
C PRO A 267 1.14 -12.21 7.47
N SER A 268 1.32 -11.12 8.18
CA SER A 268 2.59 -10.43 8.25
C SER A 268 3.53 -11.15 9.21
N VAL A 269 4.79 -11.29 8.86
CA VAL A 269 5.82 -11.99 9.64
C VAL A 269 6.94 -11.01 9.96
N HIS A 270 7.42 -11.04 11.20
CA HIS A 270 8.34 -10.03 11.70
C HIS A 270 9.59 -10.64 12.34
N LEU A 271 10.74 -10.04 12.04
CA LEU A 271 11.97 -10.15 12.80
C LEU A 271 12.13 -8.86 13.62
N TYR A 272 12.06 -8.93 14.91
CA TYR A 272 12.17 -7.75 15.74
C TYR A 272 13.29 -7.89 16.75
N ASP A 273 13.67 -6.77 17.37
CA ASP A 273 14.68 -6.73 18.41
C ASP A 273 16.02 -7.32 17.94
N TRP A 274 16.47 -6.87 16.75
CA TRP A 274 17.80 -7.21 16.26
C TRP A 274 18.84 -6.77 17.29
N ARG A 275 19.73 -7.69 17.66
CA ARG A 275 20.75 -7.45 18.70
C ARG A 275 22.06 -8.12 18.37
N SER A 276 23.12 -7.57 18.94
CA SER A 276 24.45 -8.12 18.83
C SER A 276 24.77 -9.06 20.02
N THR A 277 25.35 -10.21 19.73
CA THR A 277 25.96 -11.10 20.74
C THR A 277 27.45 -10.82 20.96
N GLN A 278 28.04 -9.84 20.26
CA GLN A 278 29.44 -9.47 20.40
C GLN A 278 29.70 -8.81 21.74
N SER A 279 30.79 -9.20 22.39
CA SER A 279 31.24 -8.58 23.63
C SER A 279 31.61 -7.11 23.40
N GLY A 280 31.10 -6.22 24.27
CA GLY A 280 31.33 -4.78 24.19
C GLY A 280 30.40 -4.02 23.24
N ALA A 281 29.44 -4.69 22.59
CA ALA A 281 28.40 -3.99 21.86
C ALA A 281 27.60 -3.08 22.81
N PRO A 282 27.49 -1.75 22.53
CA PRO A 282 26.72 -0.87 23.38
C PRO A 282 25.22 -1.17 23.30
N THR A 283 24.51 -0.75 24.34
CA THR A 283 23.05 -0.88 24.45
C THR A 283 22.39 0.48 24.47
N GLY A 284 21.08 0.53 24.17
CA GLY A 284 20.32 1.78 24.10
C GLY A 284 20.62 2.57 22.83
N ASP A 285 20.34 3.86 22.84
CA ASP A 285 20.46 4.78 21.70
C ASP A 285 21.93 5.05 21.34
N ALA A 286 22.63 4.04 20.92
CA ALA A 286 24.09 4.01 20.83
C ALA A 286 24.66 4.02 19.41
N TYR A 287 23.81 3.90 18.40
CA TYR A 287 24.26 3.68 17.03
C TYR A 287 23.81 4.81 16.10
N ASP A 288 24.74 5.24 15.22
CA ASP A 288 24.49 6.31 14.23
C ASP A 288 24.29 5.77 12.80
N TRP A 289 24.66 4.51 12.54
CA TRP A 289 24.44 3.82 11.28
C TRP A 289 23.87 2.42 11.51
N CYS A 290 22.95 2.00 10.62
CA CYS A 290 22.50 0.63 10.50
C CYS A 290 22.64 0.14 9.06
N TYR A 291 22.97 -1.13 8.93
CA TYR A 291 23.14 -1.83 7.64
C TYR A 291 22.45 -3.18 7.70
N GLN A 292 21.82 -3.59 6.59
CA GLN A 292 21.26 -4.95 6.43
C GLN A 292 21.16 -5.33 4.95
N GLU A 293 21.21 -6.63 4.68
CA GLU A 293 20.95 -7.22 3.37
C GLU A 293 19.65 -8.01 3.37
N VAL A 294 18.83 -7.83 2.33
CA VAL A 294 17.60 -8.59 2.10
C VAL A 294 17.58 -9.16 0.69
N MET A 295 16.92 -10.31 0.49
CA MET A 295 16.76 -10.92 -0.81
C MET A 295 15.37 -11.54 -0.95
N LEU A 296 14.73 -11.30 -2.10
CA LEU A 296 13.51 -11.97 -2.53
C LEU A 296 13.87 -12.97 -3.64
N PRO A 297 13.62 -14.29 -3.46
CA PRO A 297 13.83 -15.25 -4.53
C PRO A 297 12.80 -15.09 -5.66
N ALA A 298 13.16 -15.51 -6.87
CA ALA A 298 12.28 -15.37 -8.03
C ALA A 298 10.94 -16.12 -7.89
N SER A 299 10.91 -17.18 -7.09
CA SER A 299 9.67 -17.92 -6.79
C SER A 299 8.69 -17.15 -5.91
N ALA A 300 9.12 -16.06 -5.26
CA ALA A 300 8.32 -15.20 -4.40
C ALA A 300 8.07 -13.81 -5.00
N ASP A 301 8.33 -13.63 -6.29
CA ASP A 301 8.07 -12.38 -7.03
C ASP A 301 6.55 -12.21 -7.30
N VAL A 302 5.85 -11.81 -6.27
CA VAL A 302 4.39 -11.68 -6.25
C VAL A 302 4.01 -10.24 -5.97
N ILE A 303 3.08 -9.71 -6.77
CA ILE A 303 2.54 -8.35 -6.56
C ILE A 303 1.99 -8.19 -5.14
N GLY A 304 2.27 -7.05 -4.53
CA GLY A 304 1.92 -6.78 -3.14
C GLY A 304 2.88 -7.42 -2.13
N THR A 305 4.07 -7.82 -2.54
CA THR A 305 5.13 -8.25 -1.62
C THR A 305 5.91 -7.04 -1.15
N TYR A 306 5.99 -6.85 0.16
CA TYR A 306 6.88 -5.90 0.80
C TYR A 306 7.87 -6.63 1.71
N VAL A 307 9.15 -6.50 1.40
CA VAL A 307 10.28 -6.98 2.21
C VAL A 307 10.90 -5.75 2.89
N MET A 308 10.45 -5.46 4.08
CA MET A 308 11.00 -4.38 4.88
C MET A 308 12.29 -4.82 5.53
N SER A 309 13.37 -4.11 5.23
CA SER A 309 14.71 -4.38 5.75
C SER A 309 14.91 -3.74 7.12
N LEU A 310 14.99 -2.43 7.17
CA LEU A 310 15.32 -1.65 8.36
C LEU A 310 14.13 -0.81 8.80
N GLY A 311 13.47 -1.23 9.87
CA GLY A 311 12.48 -0.45 10.60
C GLY A 311 13.14 0.25 11.78
N VAL A 312 13.53 1.51 11.62
CA VAL A 312 14.32 2.28 12.59
C VAL A 312 13.56 3.50 13.07
N LEU A 313 13.69 3.82 14.34
CA LEU A 313 13.04 4.96 14.97
C LEU A 313 11.52 4.94 14.70
N SER A 314 11.01 5.95 13.99
CA SER A 314 9.60 6.02 13.54
C SER A 314 9.51 5.92 12.03
N GLY A 315 10.23 4.98 11.40
CA GLY A 315 10.25 4.81 9.95
C GLY A 315 10.72 3.44 9.51
N TYR A 316 10.71 3.22 8.19
CA TYR A 316 11.07 1.94 7.59
C TYR A 316 11.56 2.09 6.17
N MET A 317 12.40 1.15 5.74
CA MET A 317 12.86 1.04 4.35
C MET A 317 12.95 -0.41 3.91
N GLY A 318 12.77 -0.63 2.61
CA GLY A 318 12.83 -1.97 2.03
C GLY A 318 12.54 -2.00 0.55
N ILE A 319 12.25 -3.20 0.05
CA ILE A 319 11.93 -3.47 -1.35
C ILE A 319 10.48 -3.89 -1.51
N GLN A 320 9.85 -3.44 -2.59
CA GLN A 320 8.47 -3.78 -2.93
C GLN A 320 8.36 -4.31 -4.36
N MET A 321 7.48 -5.30 -4.57
CA MET A 321 6.94 -5.66 -5.87
C MET A 321 5.56 -5.00 -6.01
N ASN A 322 5.47 -3.89 -6.77
CA ASN A 322 4.36 -2.96 -6.74
C ASN A 322 3.51 -2.94 -8.03
N GLY A 323 3.82 -3.76 -9.00
CA GLY A 323 3.07 -3.81 -10.26
C GLY A 323 3.86 -4.44 -11.38
N TYR A 324 3.36 -4.20 -12.59
CA TYR A 324 3.99 -4.65 -13.84
C TYR A 324 4.11 -3.47 -14.79
N ASP A 325 5.18 -3.44 -15.57
CA ASP A 325 5.32 -2.49 -16.67
C ASP A 325 4.44 -2.88 -17.87
N GLU A 326 4.45 -2.06 -18.91
CA GLU A 326 3.68 -2.30 -20.15
C GLU A 326 4.03 -3.61 -20.85
N GLN A 327 5.20 -4.17 -20.59
CA GLN A 327 5.69 -5.44 -21.12
C GLN A 327 5.35 -6.62 -20.20
N GLY A 328 4.72 -6.37 -19.05
CA GLY A 328 4.36 -7.37 -18.05
C GLY A 328 5.51 -7.82 -17.15
N LYS A 329 6.63 -7.06 -17.12
CA LYS A 329 7.74 -7.31 -16.21
C LYS A 329 7.47 -6.66 -14.85
N SER A 330 7.80 -7.37 -13.77
CA SER A 330 7.62 -6.90 -12.39
C SER A 330 8.32 -5.58 -12.13
N LEU A 331 7.61 -4.63 -11.50
CA LEU A 331 8.17 -3.38 -11.00
C LEU A 331 8.76 -3.63 -9.61
N HIS A 332 10.08 -3.52 -9.54
CA HIS A 332 10.87 -3.77 -8.34
C HIS A 332 11.35 -2.45 -7.74
N GLU A 333 10.62 -1.93 -6.79
CA GLU A 333 10.77 -0.59 -6.24
C GLU A 333 11.46 -0.59 -4.87
N VAL A 334 11.99 0.57 -4.49
CA VAL A 334 12.60 0.80 -3.18
C VAL A 334 11.82 1.89 -2.46
N LEU A 335 11.57 1.67 -1.17
CA LEU A 335 10.80 2.57 -0.32
C LEU A 335 11.59 2.96 0.93
N PHE A 336 11.49 4.25 1.30
CA PHE A 336 11.87 4.76 2.61
C PHE A 336 10.79 5.74 3.11
N SER A 337 10.32 5.55 4.32
CA SER A 337 9.23 6.33 4.93
C SER A 337 9.52 6.66 6.39
N MET A 338 8.99 7.80 6.86
CA MET A 338 9.02 8.21 8.26
C MET A 338 7.65 8.75 8.67
N TRP A 339 7.19 8.37 9.87
CA TRP A 339 5.95 8.88 10.44
C TRP A 339 6.12 10.24 11.09
N ASP A 340 5.00 10.99 11.12
CA ASP A 340 4.86 12.22 11.91
C ASP A 340 4.89 11.91 13.42
N ASP A 341 5.20 12.90 14.22
CA ASP A 341 5.09 12.82 15.68
C ASP A 341 3.71 13.33 16.13
N GLY A 342 2.73 12.46 16.13
CA GLY A 342 1.38 12.78 16.61
C GLY A 342 0.46 11.58 16.42
N ASN A 343 -0.22 11.18 17.49
CA ASN A 343 -1.09 9.99 17.47
C ASN A 343 -2.58 10.32 17.32
N THR A 344 -3.00 11.58 17.37
CA THR A 344 -4.41 11.98 17.43
C THR A 344 -4.83 12.96 16.34
N GLU A 345 -3.90 13.66 15.74
CA GLU A 345 -4.16 14.58 14.63
C GLU A 345 -3.44 14.12 13.38
N GLU A 346 -4.11 14.20 12.25
CA GLU A 346 -3.57 13.84 10.95
C GLU A 346 -3.33 15.10 10.11
N TYR A 347 -2.32 15.00 9.23
CA TYR A 347 -2.11 16.00 8.20
C TYR A 347 -3.44 16.30 7.44
N PRO A 348 -3.79 17.57 7.12
CA PRO A 348 -2.96 18.78 7.26
C PRO A 348 -3.06 19.49 8.62
N ASN A 349 -3.85 18.99 9.57
CA ASN A 349 -4.10 19.67 10.85
C ASN A 349 -2.93 19.57 11.84
N LEU A 350 -2.02 18.60 11.62
CA LEU A 350 -0.86 18.43 12.46
C LEU A 350 0.09 19.65 12.35
N PRO A 351 0.54 20.25 13.47
CA PRO A 351 1.52 21.35 13.44
C PRO A 351 2.81 20.98 12.70
N GLU A 352 3.42 21.94 12.02
CA GLU A 352 4.62 21.71 11.22
C GLU A 352 5.76 21.08 12.00
N TYR A 353 5.99 21.51 13.24
CA TYR A 353 7.05 21.00 14.11
C TYR A 353 6.85 19.54 14.57
N LEU A 354 5.71 18.93 14.26
CA LEU A 354 5.41 17.51 14.49
C LEU A 354 5.38 16.70 13.18
N ARG A 355 5.56 17.34 12.02
CA ARG A 355 5.55 16.67 10.73
C ARG A 355 6.92 16.15 10.36
N ALA A 356 6.98 14.90 9.92
CA ALA A 356 8.14 14.41 9.18
C ALA A 356 8.24 15.13 7.84
N GLY A 357 9.43 15.55 7.46
CA GLY A 357 9.67 16.34 6.24
C GLY A 357 10.87 15.85 5.45
N ALA A 358 10.75 15.76 4.13
CA ALA A 358 11.88 15.46 3.27
C ALA A 358 12.80 16.67 3.18
N VAL A 359 14.02 16.53 3.70
CA VAL A 359 15.07 17.55 3.65
C VAL A 359 15.70 17.59 2.26
N ASP A 360 16.00 16.41 1.72
CA ASP A 360 16.56 16.25 0.39
C ASP A 360 16.33 14.84 -0.15
N TRP A 361 16.33 14.69 -1.47
CA TRP A 361 16.13 13.41 -2.15
C TRP A 361 16.86 13.37 -3.49
N ALA A 362 17.04 12.19 -4.05
CA ALA A 362 17.61 12.04 -5.38
C ALA A 362 16.61 12.42 -6.47
N ASP A 363 17.08 12.89 -7.62
CA ASP A 363 16.22 13.31 -8.75
C ASP A 363 15.30 12.19 -9.27
N TYR A 364 15.66 10.93 -9.05
CA TYR A 364 14.86 9.74 -9.41
C TYR A 364 13.92 9.28 -8.28
N THR A 365 13.85 10.00 -7.17
CA THR A 365 13.02 9.66 -6.01
C THR A 365 11.76 10.50 -6.01
N THR A 366 10.61 9.86 -5.92
CA THR A 366 9.32 10.53 -5.70
C THR A 366 9.08 10.70 -4.21
N VAL A 367 8.62 11.88 -3.82
CA VAL A 367 8.30 12.23 -2.42
C VAL A 367 6.81 12.52 -2.33
N LYS A 368 6.12 11.90 -1.37
CA LYS A 368 4.70 12.19 -1.11
C LYS A 368 4.33 11.98 0.36
N ARG A 369 3.24 12.63 0.77
CA ARG A 369 2.59 12.34 2.06
C ARG A 369 1.77 11.05 1.95
N PHE A 370 1.70 10.28 3.05
CA PHE A 370 0.81 9.13 3.18
C PHE A 370 -0.11 9.30 4.39
N GLY A 371 -1.22 8.53 4.39
CA GLY A 371 -2.22 8.47 5.45
C GLY A 371 -2.86 7.09 5.51
N GLY A 372 -3.85 6.91 6.39
CA GLY A 372 -4.61 5.67 6.55
C GLY A 372 -4.28 4.92 7.84
N GLU A 373 -3.02 4.66 8.12
CA GLU A 373 -2.52 4.05 9.37
C GLU A 373 -1.70 5.04 10.20
N GLY A 374 -2.10 6.31 10.21
CA GLY A 374 -1.32 7.46 10.64
C GLY A 374 -0.79 8.20 9.43
N THR A 375 -0.14 9.36 9.64
CA THR A 375 0.42 10.17 8.56
C THR A 375 1.93 10.27 8.63
N GLY A 376 2.55 10.58 7.50
CA GLY A 376 4.00 10.72 7.39
C GLY A 376 4.44 11.10 5.99
N ILE A 377 5.75 10.99 5.77
CA ILE A 377 6.38 11.22 4.47
C ILE A 377 6.95 9.91 3.92
N GLN A 378 6.77 9.70 2.62
CA GLN A 378 7.20 8.52 1.90
C GLN A 378 8.06 8.93 0.72
N THR A 379 9.19 8.26 0.55
CA THR A 379 10.09 8.46 -0.58
C THR A 379 10.26 7.15 -1.34
N PHE A 380 9.98 7.18 -2.65
CA PHE A 380 9.97 6.03 -3.53
C PHE A 380 11.00 6.15 -4.65
N VAL A 381 11.71 5.06 -4.92
CA VAL A 381 12.48 4.87 -6.15
C VAL A 381 11.75 3.86 -7.01
N HIS A 382 11.07 4.34 -8.04
CA HIS A 382 10.22 3.53 -8.90
C HIS A 382 10.98 2.72 -9.95
N GLY A 383 10.30 1.75 -10.56
CA GLY A 383 10.76 0.99 -11.70
C GLY A 383 11.51 -0.30 -11.35
N HIS A 384 12.57 -0.62 -12.09
CA HIS A 384 13.33 -1.86 -11.96
C HIS A 384 14.63 -1.62 -11.16
N GLN A 385 14.51 -1.42 -9.85
CA GLN A 385 15.62 -1.00 -9.00
C GLN A 385 16.47 -2.16 -8.47
N TRP A 386 15.93 -3.37 -8.45
CA TRP A 386 16.61 -4.56 -7.97
C TRP A 386 16.12 -5.81 -8.73
N GLU A 387 16.81 -6.95 -8.55
CA GLU A 387 16.50 -8.21 -9.20
C GLU A 387 16.29 -9.31 -8.16
N CYS A 388 15.30 -10.18 -8.40
CA CYS A 388 15.07 -11.38 -7.61
C CYS A 388 16.29 -12.30 -7.60
N GLY A 389 16.55 -12.95 -6.46
CA GLY A 389 17.68 -13.85 -6.27
C GLY A 389 19.01 -13.13 -6.00
N ARG A 390 19.03 -11.79 -5.95
CA ARG A 390 20.17 -10.99 -5.52
C ARG A 390 19.87 -10.29 -4.20
N TYR A 391 20.89 -10.19 -3.34
CA TYR A 391 20.78 -9.37 -2.14
C TYR A 391 20.78 -7.88 -2.47
N VAL A 392 19.87 -7.16 -1.85
CA VAL A 392 19.85 -5.70 -1.83
C VAL A 392 20.38 -5.25 -0.47
N GLN A 393 21.37 -4.39 -0.49
CA GLN A 393 21.99 -3.79 0.70
C GLN A 393 21.25 -2.51 1.05
N PHE A 394 20.95 -2.33 2.32
CA PHE A 394 20.37 -1.11 2.87
C PHE A 394 21.32 -0.50 3.89
N LEU A 395 21.43 0.82 3.87
CA LEU A 395 22.22 1.60 4.80
C LEU A 395 21.44 2.84 5.23
N THR A 396 21.45 3.12 6.52
CA THR A 396 20.82 4.33 7.07
C THR A 396 21.73 5.01 8.08
N ASN A 397 21.68 6.34 8.10
CA ASN A 397 22.39 7.19 9.05
C ASN A 397 21.41 8.05 9.84
N CYS A 398 21.73 8.29 11.09
CA CYS A 398 20.97 9.17 11.97
C CYS A 398 21.90 10.21 12.59
N ARG A 399 21.60 11.50 12.41
CA ARG A 399 22.36 12.61 13.03
C ARG A 399 21.43 13.64 13.65
N PRO A 400 21.89 14.40 14.69
CA PRO A 400 21.09 15.41 15.35
C PRO A 400 20.92 16.65 14.46
N GLU A 401 19.77 17.30 14.64
CA GLU A 401 19.48 18.63 14.10
C GLU A 401 18.76 19.44 15.17
N ILE A 402 19.08 20.74 15.27
CA ILE A 402 18.28 21.69 16.03
C ILE A 402 17.58 22.61 15.04
N ALA A 403 16.27 22.50 14.99
CA ALA A 403 15.42 23.36 14.18
C ALA A 403 14.71 24.42 15.04
N THR A 404 14.37 25.55 14.41
CA THR A 404 13.65 26.64 15.06
C THR A 404 12.31 26.80 14.35
N TYR A 405 11.23 26.76 15.12
CA TYR A 405 9.86 26.92 14.64
C TYR A 405 9.21 28.14 15.29
N THR A 406 8.40 28.84 14.50
CA THR A 406 7.47 29.83 15.07
C THR A 406 6.14 29.11 15.31
N VAL A 407 5.73 29.07 16.57
CA VAL A 407 4.48 28.43 16.98
C VAL A 407 3.54 29.48 17.56
N VAL A 408 2.23 29.34 17.29
CA VAL A 408 1.21 30.21 17.86
C VAL A 408 0.55 29.47 19.01
N GLU A 409 0.87 29.88 20.25
CA GLU A 409 0.26 29.33 21.46
C GLU A 409 -0.61 30.42 22.11
N ASN A 410 -1.88 30.12 22.35
CA ASN A 410 -2.86 31.05 22.89
C ASN A 410 -2.94 32.42 22.16
N GLY A 411 -2.73 32.41 20.85
CA GLY A 411 -2.76 33.60 20.00
C GLY A 411 -1.48 34.46 20.06
N VAL A 412 -0.41 33.96 20.66
CA VAL A 412 0.90 34.60 20.74
C VAL A 412 1.94 33.80 19.98
N GLU A 413 2.65 34.47 19.08
CA GLU A 413 3.79 33.87 18.40
C GLU A 413 4.96 33.65 19.36
N GLN A 414 5.49 32.45 19.39
CA GLN A 414 6.66 32.05 20.16
C GLN A 414 7.67 31.34 19.28
N VAL A 415 8.94 31.59 19.53
CA VAL A 415 10.03 30.87 18.85
C VAL A 415 10.41 29.65 19.69
N ARG A 416 10.28 28.48 19.14
CA ARG A 416 10.61 27.18 19.74
C ARG A 416 11.82 26.56 19.08
N GLN A 417 12.84 26.23 19.86
CA GLN A 417 13.92 25.35 19.43
C GLN A 417 13.55 23.90 19.73
N GLN A 418 13.73 23.03 18.77
CA GLN A 418 13.38 21.62 18.86
C GLN A 418 14.53 20.77 18.36
N GLU A 419 14.85 19.71 19.10
CA GLU A 419 15.78 18.68 18.66
C GLU A 419 15.05 17.69 17.77
N ASN A 420 15.57 17.50 16.57
CA ASN A 420 15.11 16.53 15.57
C ASN A 420 16.23 15.54 15.23
N ARG A 421 15.92 14.55 14.41
CA ARG A 421 16.90 13.69 13.76
C ARG A 421 16.78 13.81 12.24
N LEU A 422 17.92 13.96 11.58
CA LEU A 422 18.03 13.71 10.15
C LEU A 422 18.34 12.24 9.94
N VAL A 423 17.41 11.53 9.29
CA VAL A 423 17.55 10.11 8.96
C VAL A 423 17.74 9.99 7.45
N SER A 424 18.90 9.50 7.06
CA SER A 424 19.28 9.38 5.64
C SER A 424 19.33 7.93 5.21
N ALA A 425 18.91 7.63 3.99
CA ALA A 425 18.77 6.27 3.48
C ALA A 425 19.45 6.07 2.13
N TRP A 426 20.06 4.91 1.97
CA TRP A 426 20.71 4.43 0.75
C TRP A 426 20.40 2.96 0.53
N TYR A 427 20.43 2.54 -0.74
CA TYR A 427 20.39 1.13 -1.13
C TYR A 427 21.50 0.84 -2.16
N ASN A 428 21.88 -0.45 -2.27
CA ASN A 428 22.77 -0.94 -3.30
C ASN A 428 22.25 -2.31 -3.77
N ALA A 429 21.81 -2.38 -5.01
CA ALA A 429 21.28 -3.60 -5.62
C ALA A 429 22.37 -4.56 -6.14
N LEU A 430 23.64 -4.25 -5.90
CA LEU A 430 24.81 -5.03 -6.37
C LEU A 430 24.85 -5.24 -7.90
N ASP A 431 24.33 -4.28 -8.65
CA ASP A 431 24.22 -4.26 -10.10
C ASP A 431 25.29 -3.43 -10.79
N GLY A 432 26.28 -2.93 -10.02
CA GLY A 432 27.37 -2.09 -10.48
C GLY A 432 27.15 -0.60 -10.33
N ARG A 433 25.94 -0.13 -9.99
CA ARG A 433 25.64 1.29 -9.73
C ARG A 433 26.24 1.80 -8.41
N GLY A 434 26.57 0.88 -7.49
CA GLY A 434 27.01 1.22 -6.14
C GLY A 434 25.88 1.76 -5.24
N TRP A 435 26.24 2.51 -4.21
CA TRP A 435 25.27 3.10 -3.28
C TRP A 435 24.44 4.19 -3.94
N GLN A 436 23.13 3.96 -3.96
CA GLN A 436 22.13 4.90 -4.48
C GLN A 436 21.50 5.62 -3.29
N TYR A 437 21.57 6.95 -3.28
CA TYR A 437 20.91 7.78 -2.27
C TYR A 437 19.40 7.77 -2.51
N ILE A 438 18.60 7.59 -1.46
CA ILE A 438 17.15 7.70 -1.55
C ILE A 438 16.74 9.11 -1.15
N SER A 439 16.90 9.42 0.14
CA SER A 439 16.51 10.72 0.71
C SER A 439 17.11 10.91 2.10
N THR A 440 17.03 12.14 2.58
CA THR A 440 17.17 12.51 3.98
C THR A 440 15.83 13.06 4.47
N VAL A 441 15.31 12.48 5.53
CA VAL A 441 14.05 12.88 6.16
C VAL A 441 14.31 13.41 7.56
N ARG A 442 13.70 14.55 7.90
CA ARG A 442 13.65 15.10 9.25
C ARG A 442 12.60 14.33 10.06
N LEU A 443 13.04 13.61 11.09
CA LEU A 443 12.17 13.03 12.11
C LEU A 443 11.96 14.07 13.21
N PRO A 444 10.73 14.57 13.38
CA PRO A 444 10.45 15.65 14.30
C PRO A 444 10.54 15.19 15.76
N ASN A 445 10.80 16.14 16.67
CA ASN A 445 10.72 15.97 18.11
C ASN A 445 11.44 14.72 18.65
N SER A 446 12.60 14.41 18.10
CA SER A 446 13.36 13.21 18.45
C SER A 446 14.78 13.53 18.86
N SER A 447 15.18 12.98 20.02
CA SER A 447 16.57 13.00 20.52
C SER A 447 17.25 11.63 20.44
N LYS A 448 16.52 10.60 19.91
CA LYS A 448 16.96 9.20 19.88
C LYS A 448 17.95 8.93 18.76
N TYR A 449 18.81 7.96 18.97
CA TYR A 449 19.63 7.30 17.95
C TYR A 449 19.16 5.87 17.76
N PHE A 450 19.78 5.12 16.85
CA PHE A 450 19.43 3.72 16.67
C PHE A 450 19.83 2.91 17.91
N ASN A 451 18.92 2.01 18.29
CA ASN A 451 19.16 1.03 19.36
C ASN A 451 19.10 -0.39 18.79
N SER A 452 18.07 -0.65 18.01
CA SER A 452 17.73 -1.88 17.34
C SER A 452 16.89 -1.53 16.13
N TRP A 453 16.50 -2.54 15.35
CA TRP A 453 15.49 -2.38 14.31
C TRP A 453 14.58 -3.59 14.26
N TYR A 454 13.55 -3.50 13.44
CA TYR A 454 12.70 -4.62 13.07
C TYR A 454 12.66 -4.75 11.54
N SER A 455 12.30 -5.94 11.09
CA SER A 455 12.10 -6.26 9.69
C SER A 455 10.80 -7.03 9.55
N PHE A 456 10.14 -6.95 8.40
CA PHE A 456 8.96 -7.77 8.16
C PHE A 456 8.85 -8.21 6.70
N LEU A 457 8.04 -9.25 6.49
CA LEU A 457 7.54 -9.68 5.19
C LEU A 457 6.03 -9.57 5.20
N GLU A 458 5.48 -8.81 4.26
CA GLU A 458 4.07 -8.47 4.22
C GLU A 458 3.47 -8.68 2.82
N ASN A 459 2.16 -8.99 2.81
CA ASN A 459 1.27 -8.84 1.68
C ASN A 459 0.48 -7.54 1.85
N TYR A 460 0.85 -6.49 1.12
CA TYR A 460 0.19 -5.20 1.23
C TYR A 460 -0.69 -4.91 0.00
N ASN A 461 -1.84 -4.28 0.23
CA ASN A 461 -2.75 -3.67 -0.78
C ASN A 461 -3.21 -4.53 -1.98
N PHE A 462 -2.86 -5.81 -2.08
CA PHE A 462 -3.23 -6.67 -3.20
C PHE A 462 -3.87 -7.98 -2.73
N PRO A 463 -4.95 -8.44 -3.39
CA PRO A 463 -5.65 -9.67 -3.03
C PRO A 463 -4.88 -10.91 -3.50
N THR A 464 -3.67 -11.10 -3.01
CA THR A 464 -2.73 -12.17 -3.41
C THR A 464 -2.28 -13.03 -2.23
N GLY A 465 -3.09 -13.13 -1.17
CA GLY A 465 -2.79 -13.92 0.02
C GLY A 465 -2.64 -15.42 -0.24
N GLN A 466 -3.13 -15.94 -1.37
CA GLN A 466 -2.94 -17.33 -1.80
C GLN A 466 -1.52 -17.61 -2.33
N ALA A 467 -0.75 -16.59 -2.66
CA ALA A 467 0.60 -16.76 -3.16
C ALA A 467 1.63 -16.85 -2.04
N VAL A 468 2.65 -17.66 -2.25
CA VAL A 468 3.77 -17.79 -1.30
C VAL A 468 4.70 -16.59 -1.45
N ARG A 469 5.03 -15.96 -0.33
CA ARG A 469 6.14 -15.00 -0.21
C ARG A 469 7.20 -15.58 0.71
N GLU A 470 8.44 -15.46 0.32
CA GLU A 470 9.59 -15.86 1.13
C GLU A 470 10.70 -14.83 0.92
N ALA A 471 11.36 -14.41 1.98
CA ALA A 471 12.47 -13.47 1.91
C ALA A 471 13.55 -13.84 2.91
N TYR A 472 14.79 -13.40 2.62
CA TYR A 472 15.98 -13.71 3.41
C TYR A 472 16.62 -12.42 3.91
N TYR A 473 17.11 -12.45 5.15
CA TYR A 473 17.67 -11.33 5.90
C TYR A 473 19.01 -11.75 6.51
N ARG A 474 20.08 -11.01 6.18
CA ARG A 474 21.41 -11.35 6.70
C ARG A 474 22.26 -10.10 6.91
N ASN A 475 23.43 -10.29 7.49
CA ASN A 475 24.47 -9.27 7.64
C ASN A 475 23.95 -7.97 8.25
N GLY A 476 23.19 -8.09 9.36
CA GLY A 476 22.79 -6.91 10.14
C GLY A 476 23.99 -6.33 10.88
N TYR A 477 24.25 -5.03 10.71
CA TYR A 477 25.32 -4.31 11.41
C TYR A 477 24.83 -2.94 11.88
N ALA A 478 25.32 -2.53 13.07
CA ALA A 478 25.16 -1.18 13.51
C ALA A 478 26.49 -0.59 13.96
N ARG A 479 26.74 0.67 13.61
CA ARG A 479 27.97 1.37 13.97
C ARG A 479 27.74 2.21 15.22
N SER A 480 28.57 1.95 16.22
CA SER A 480 28.53 2.68 17.48
C SER A 480 29.03 4.13 17.31
N ARG A 481 28.22 5.09 17.77
CA ARG A 481 28.59 6.50 17.77
C ARG A 481 29.65 6.86 18.83
N TYR A 482 29.96 5.93 19.74
CA TYR A 482 30.93 6.17 20.83
C TYR A 482 32.37 5.80 20.42
N ASP A 483 32.54 4.69 19.70
CA ASP A 483 33.87 4.19 19.33
C ASP A 483 34.04 4.01 17.82
N GLY A 484 33.00 4.28 17.02
CA GLY A 484 33.01 4.20 15.57
C GLY A 484 33.10 2.78 15.01
N LYS A 485 32.97 1.74 15.83
CA LYS A 485 33.05 0.35 15.40
C LYS A 485 31.70 -0.17 14.93
N TRP A 486 31.74 -1.08 13.96
CA TRP A 486 30.59 -1.85 13.54
C TRP A 486 30.43 -3.10 14.42
N TYR A 487 29.21 -3.34 14.87
CA TYR A 487 28.82 -4.53 15.61
C TYR A 487 27.84 -5.37 14.79
N HIS A 488 28.08 -6.67 14.72
CA HIS A 488 27.20 -7.61 14.02
C HIS A 488 25.94 -7.88 14.85
N PHE A 489 24.79 -7.53 14.33
CA PHE A 489 23.47 -7.80 14.87
C PHE A 489 22.98 -9.11 14.29
N ASN A 490 23.09 -10.17 15.03
CA ASN A 490 23.01 -11.56 14.56
C ASN A 490 21.98 -12.42 15.28
N GLN A 491 21.21 -11.82 16.17
CA GLN A 491 20.16 -12.47 16.92
C GLN A 491 18.88 -11.65 16.86
N VAL A 492 17.73 -12.33 16.75
CA VAL A 492 16.42 -11.72 16.58
C VAL A 492 15.36 -12.43 17.40
N SER A 493 14.24 -11.77 17.61
CA SER A 493 12.98 -12.34 18.05
C SER A 493 11.99 -12.38 16.89
N PHE A 494 11.00 -13.29 16.95
CA PHE A 494 10.01 -13.44 15.88
C PHE A 494 8.59 -13.17 16.36
N SER A 495 7.76 -12.64 15.47
CA SER A 495 6.33 -12.54 15.65
C SER A 495 5.59 -12.63 14.31
N HIS A 496 4.30 -12.73 14.37
CA HIS A 496 3.40 -12.72 13.21
C HIS A 496 2.06 -12.10 13.62
N THR A 497 1.28 -11.61 12.64
CA THR A 497 0.00 -10.95 12.93
C THR A 497 -1.14 -11.94 13.13
N ASP A 498 -1.25 -12.94 12.26
CA ASP A 498 -2.31 -13.94 12.34
C ASP A 498 -1.85 -15.22 13.00
N GLY A 499 -2.80 -16.00 13.45
CA GLY A 499 -2.60 -17.29 14.07
C GLY A 499 -3.78 -17.68 14.93
N GLY A 500 -3.88 -18.96 15.24
CA GLY A 500 -4.97 -19.48 16.06
C GLY A 500 -6.06 -20.18 15.26
N VAL A 501 -7.27 -20.21 15.82
CA VAL A 501 -8.41 -20.98 15.30
C VAL A 501 -9.65 -20.12 15.06
N ALA A 502 -9.50 -18.80 15.10
CA ALA A 502 -10.61 -17.90 14.81
C ALA A 502 -10.96 -17.97 13.32
N GLU A 503 -12.22 -17.73 12.98
CA GLU A 503 -12.68 -17.68 11.60
C GLU A 503 -11.90 -16.61 10.83
N GLY A 504 -11.35 -16.98 9.67
CA GLY A 504 -10.49 -16.13 8.85
C GLY A 504 -9.03 -16.10 9.24
N ALA A 505 -8.63 -16.66 10.37
CA ALA A 505 -7.24 -16.72 10.79
C ALA A 505 -6.37 -17.49 9.79
N ARG A 506 -5.11 -17.05 9.67
CA ARG A 506 -4.10 -17.66 8.81
C ARG A 506 -2.94 -18.17 9.65
N ASN A 507 -2.54 -19.43 9.41
CA ASN A 507 -1.40 -20.08 10.09
C ASN A 507 -0.31 -20.50 9.11
N ASP A 508 -0.35 -19.97 7.89
CA ASP A 508 0.57 -20.31 6.81
C ASP A 508 1.75 -19.32 6.76
N TRP A 509 2.49 -19.29 7.84
CA TRP A 509 3.70 -18.52 8.00
C TRP A 509 4.90 -19.40 8.38
N GLY A 510 6.11 -18.91 8.10
CA GLY A 510 7.36 -19.54 8.46
C GLY A 510 8.42 -18.52 8.82
N GLN A 511 9.33 -18.89 9.71
CA GLN A 511 10.40 -18.02 10.16
C GLN A 511 11.51 -18.82 10.87
N GLY A 512 12.72 -18.28 10.85
CA GLY A 512 13.84 -18.85 11.58
C GLY A 512 15.18 -18.74 10.82
N ALA A 513 16.17 -19.46 11.29
CA ALA A 513 17.42 -19.61 10.55
C ALA A 513 17.18 -20.37 9.25
N SER A 514 17.65 -19.80 8.13
CA SER A 514 17.47 -20.42 6.81
C SER A 514 18.36 -21.65 6.62
N ASP A 515 17.83 -22.68 5.97
CA ASP A 515 18.56 -23.83 5.46
C ASP A 515 18.91 -23.68 3.96
N LYS A 516 18.31 -22.69 3.27
CA LYS A 516 18.54 -22.41 1.85
C LYS A 516 19.62 -21.34 1.65
N GLU A 517 19.64 -20.34 2.53
CA GLU A 517 20.56 -19.21 2.50
C GLU A 517 21.42 -19.20 3.75
N THR A 518 22.71 -19.55 3.60
CA THR A 518 23.64 -19.66 4.72
C THR A 518 23.85 -18.31 5.42
N GLY A 519 23.73 -18.27 6.75
CA GLY A 519 23.92 -17.07 7.55
C GLY A 519 22.77 -16.06 7.42
N ALA A 520 21.60 -16.49 6.95
CA ALA A 520 20.40 -15.68 6.86
C ALA A 520 19.29 -16.19 7.75
N PHE A 521 18.45 -15.28 8.23
CA PHE A 521 17.09 -15.60 8.67
C PHE A 521 16.16 -15.60 7.46
N PHE A 522 15.13 -16.43 7.49
CA PHE A 522 14.05 -16.38 6.52
C PHE A 522 12.74 -15.97 7.18
N MET A 523 11.91 -15.33 6.40
CA MET A 523 10.48 -15.14 6.65
C MET A 523 9.68 -15.65 5.47
N ARG A 524 8.54 -16.28 5.74
CA ARG A 524 7.62 -16.79 4.71
C ARG A 524 6.19 -16.55 5.14
N ASN A 525 5.33 -16.14 4.21
CA ASN A 525 3.90 -16.08 4.43
C ASN A 525 3.10 -16.48 3.17
N GLY A 526 1.84 -16.80 3.36
CA GLY A 526 0.93 -17.13 2.27
C GLY A 526 1.08 -18.54 1.72
N GLY A 527 0.32 -18.82 0.64
CA GLY A 527 0.34 -20.08 -0.08
C GLY A 527 -0.36 -21.23 0.63
N TYR A 528 -0.95 -21.00 1.78
CA TYR A 528 -1.59 -22.02 2.60
C TYR A 528 -0.64 -23.18 2.98
N LEU A 529 0.65 -22.85 3.10
CA LEU A 529 1.68 -23.80 3.51
C LEU A 529 1.57 -24.11 5.01
N PRO A 530 2.02 -25.28 5.47
CA PRO A 530 2.12 -25.54 6.90
C PRO A 530 3.01 -24.50 7.59
N THR A 531 2.66 -24.15 8.82
CA THR A 531 3.53 -23.34 9.68
C THR A 531 4.93 -23.97 9.79
N ASP A 532 5.97 -23.16 9.53
CA ASP A 532 7.37 -23.59 9.66
C ASP A 532 8.08 -22.68 10.66
N MET A 533 8.19 -23.17 11.90
CA MET A 533 8.86 -22.45 12.98
C MET A 533 10.19 -23.09 13.26
N ARG A 534 11.27 -22.42 12.89
CA ARG A 534 12.62 -22.87 13.20
C ARG A 534 13.20 -22.08 14.36
N GLU A 535 14.21 -22.64 14.97
CA GLU A 535 14.84 -22.05 16.15
C GLU A 535 15.37 -20.64 15.84
N SER A 536 14.84 -19.64 16.57
CA SER A 536 14.96 -18.22 16.23
C SER A 536 16.08 -17.51 17.00
N MET A 537 16.50 -18.07 18.11
CA MET A 537 17.43 -17.42 19.04
C MET A 537 18.89 -17.82 18.86
N VAL A 538 19.19 -18.59 17.81
CA VAL A 538 20.56 -18.99 17.49
C VAL A 538 21.26 -17.83 16.80
N PRO A 539 22.38 -17.30 17.33
CA PRO A 539 23.13 -16.27 16.66
C PRO A 539 23.66 -16.75 15.31
N LEU A 540 23.41 -15.99 14.25
CA LEU A 540 23.95 -16.27 12.94
C LEU A 540 25.42 -15.86 12.85
N ASN A 541 26.20 -16.61 12.09
CA ASN A 541 27.56 -16.23 11.74
C ASN A 541 27.54 -15.32 10.50
N ALA A 542 28.24 -14.22 10.55
CA ALA A 542 28.45 -13.38 9.38
C ALA A 542 29.17 -14.18 8.29
N GLN A 543 28.65 -14.08 7.06
CA GLN A 543 29.29 -14.68 5.89
C GLN A 543 30.47 -13.82 5.38
N HIS A 544 30.39 -12.52 5.57
CA HIS A 544 31.41 -11.49 5.28
C HIS A 544 31.09 -10.23 6.09
N THR A 545 32.03 -9.30 6.14
CA THR A 545 31.87 -7.98 6.79
C THR A 545 31.74 -6.89 5.73
N PRO A 546 30.56 -6.74 5.09
CA PRO A 546 30.36 -5.83 3.97
C PRO A 546 30.60 -4.36 4.38
N VAL A 547 30.43 -4.05 5.64
CA VAL A 547 30.54 -2.70 6.21
C VAL A 547 31.98 -2.16 6.22
N ASP A 548 32.99 -3.05 6.22
CA ASP A 548 34.42 -2.64 6.23
C ASP A 548 34.84 -1.92 4.94
N THR A 549 34.09 -2.10 3.86
CA THR A 549 34.39 -1.51 2.54
C THR A 549 33.55 -0.28 2.25
N ILE A 550 32.65 0.14 3.14
CA ILE A 550 31.76 1.28 2.90
C ILE A 550 32.52 2.59 3.21
N ALA A 551 32.73 3.40 2.19
CA ALA A 551 33.25 4.75 2.35
C ALA A 551 32.11 5.66 2.87
N LEU A 552 32.09 5.94 4.19
CA LEU A 552 31.01 6.72 4.81
C LEU A 552 31.10 8.22 4.51
N GLU A 553 32.31 8.75 4.32
CA GLU A 553 32.53 10.19 4.14
C GLU A 553 31.81 10.76 2.90
N PRO A 554 31.87 10.16 1.69
CA PRO A 554 31.08 10.65 0.56
C PRO A 554 29.56 10.62 0.79
N LEU A 555 29.07 9.65 1.57
CA LEU A 555 27.65 9.56 1.90
C LEU A 555 27.23 10.70 2.84
N LEU A 556 28.05 11.03 3.83
CA LEU A 556 27.81 12.18 4.72
C LEU A 556 27.87 13.51 3.99
N GLN A 557 28.83 13.68 3.06
CA GLN A 557 28.93 14.87 2.21
C GLN A 557 27.66 15.06 1.35
N ARG A 558 27.06 13.95 0.88
CA ARG A 558 25.78 14.00 0.18
C ARG A 558 24.65 14.53 1.08
N VAL A 559 24.61 14.12 2.36
CA VAL A 559 23.64 14.63 3.33
C VAL A 559 23.85 16.12 3.62
N ASP A 560 25.12 16.56 3.77
CA ASP A 560 25.44 17.97 3.99
C ASP A 560 25.01 18.84 2.80
N GLN A 561 25.22 18.36 1.58
CA GLN A 561 24.71 19.02 0.38
C GLN A 561 23.19 19.10 0.40
N GLY A 562 22.51 18.05 0.82
CA GLY A 562 21.06 18.01 0.94
C GLY A 562 20.51 19.06 1.91
N VAL A 563 21.12 19.20 3.08
CA VAL A 563 20.77 20.26 4.03
C VAL A 563 20.97 21.66 3.43
N ALA A 564 22.08 21.86 2.71
CA ALA A 564 22.32 23.14 2.03
C ALA A 564 21.29 23.43 0.94
N ASN A 565 20.88 22.41 0.18
CA ASN A 565 19.82 22.50 -0.81
C ASN A 565 18.47 22.88 -0.18
N GLU A 566 18.11 22.27 0.95
CA GLU A 566 16.88 22.63 1.70
C GLU A 566 16.91 24.09 2.11
N GLN A 567 18.02 24.55 2.72
CA GLN A 567 18.15 25.94 3.13
C GLN A 567 18.02 26.92 1.95
N GLU A 568 18.50 26.52 0.76
CA GLU A 568 18.33 27.32 -0.45
C GLU A 568 16.88 27.32 -0.90
N ARG A 569 16.17 26.18 -0.87
CA ARG A 569 14.72 26.12 -1.16
C ARG A 569 13.92 27.01 -0.22
N ILE A 570 14.20 26.95 1.10
CA ILE A 570 13.54 27.81 2.09
C ILE A 570 13.75 29.30 1.76
N ARG A 571 15.02 29.71 1.48
CA ARG A 571 15.31 31.10 1.08
C ARG A 571 14.56 31.52 -0.19
N GLN A 572 14.44 30.63 -1.14
CA GLN A 572 13.69 30.91 -2.38
C GLN A 572 12.19 30.98 -2.13
N ASP A 573 11.63 30.18 -1.22
CA ASP A 573 10.22 30.25 -0.86
C ASP A 573 9.93 31.56 -0.08
N GLU A 574 10.78 31.93 0.86
CA GLU A 574 10.68 33.23 1.54
C GLU A 574 10.75 34.38 0.54
N ALA A 575 11.68 34.32 -0.42
CA ALA A 575 11.80 35.34 -1.47
C ALA A 575 10.57 35.38 -2.39
N PHE A 576 9.97 34.23 -2.66
CA PHE A 576 8.73 34.12 -3.41
C PHE A 576 7.58 34.83 -2.70
N GLU A 577 7.37 34.52 -1.41
CA GLU A 577 6.30 35.16 -0.62
C GLU A 577 6.52 36.67 -0.44
N GLN A 578 7.77 37.12 -0.22
CA GLN A 578 8.08 38.53 -0.10
C GLN A 578 7.84 39.34 -1.39
N ASN A 579 7.92 38.68 -2.56
CA ASN A 579 7.74 39.30 -3.86
C ASN A 579 6.45 38.84 -4.55
N LEU A 580 5.52 38.26 -3.79
CA LEU A 580 4.24 37.82 -4.30
C LEU A 580 3.45 39.01 -4.86
N LEU A 581 2.99 38.88 -6.11
CA LEU A 581 2.24 39.95 -6.77
C LEU A 581 0.80 39.95 -6.31
N ASN A 582 0.28 41.18 -6.07
CA ASN A 582 -1.14 41.37 -5.76
C ASN A 582 -1.98 41.19 -7.05
N LYS A 583 -2.87 40.22 -7.03
CA LYS A 583 -3.74 39.84 -8.16
C LYS A 583 -4.99 40.71 -8.30
N SER A 584 -5.18 41.72 -7.43
CA SER A 584 -6.34 42.62 -7.51
C SER A 584 -6.41 43.31 -8.88
N GLY A 585 -7.51 43.09 -9.59
CA GLY A 585 -7.72 43.60 -10.93
C GLY A 585 -7.17 42.74 -12.07
N TRP A 586 -6.54 41.62 -11.80
CA TRP A 586 -6.17 40.67 -12.84
C TRP A 586 -7.40 40.05 -13.48
N GLU A 587 -7.26 39.54 -14.68
CA GLU A 587 -8.36 39.00 -15.46
C GLU A 587 -7.91 37.79 -16.27
N VAL A 588 -8.70 36.72 -16.24
CA VAL A 588 -8.55 35.59 -17.17
C VAL A 588 -9.21 36.01 -18.50
N LEU A 589 -8.41 36.37 -19.50
CA LEU A 589 -8.88 36.80 -20.81
C LEU A 589 -9.42 35.69 -21.68
N SER A 590 -8.80 34.51 -21.60
CA SER A 590 -9.23 33.32 -22.34
C SER A 590 -8.82 32.05 -21.66
N PHE A 591 -9.59 30.99 -21.89
CA PHE A 591 -9.37 29.66 -21.40
C PHE A 591 -9.92 28.63 -22.38
N SER A 592 -9.42 27.41 -22.38
CA SER A 592 -9.85 26.34 -23.30
C SER A 592 -11.20 25.74 -22.93
N SER A 593 -11.47 25.58 -21.65
CA SER A 593 -12.75 25.08 -21.13
C SER A 593 -12.92 25.41 -19.65
N GLU A 594 -14.11 25.31 -19.14
CA GLU A 594 -14.44 25.36 -17.72
C GLU A 594 -15.64 24.47 -17.44
N GLU A 595 -15.78 23.99 -16.21
CA GLU A 595 -16.92 23.20 -15.76
C GLU A 595 -17.96 24.12 -15.08
N THR A 596 -19.12 24.22 -15.66
CA THR A 596 -20.14 25.18 -15.20
C THR A 596 -21.29 24.55 -14.43
N ALA A 597 -21.39 23.22 -14.42
CA ALA A 597 -22.55 22.50 -13.89
C ALA A 597 -22.22 21.35 -12.95
N GLY A 598 -21.07 20.69 -13.11
CA GLY A 598 -20.72 19.46 -12.39
C GLY A 598 -20.06 19.65 -11.03
N GLU A 599 -19.56 20.86 -10.75
CA GLU A 599 -18.82 21.13 -9.52
C GLU A 599 -19.70 21.79 -8.44
N PRO A 600 -19.50 21.43 -7.15
CA PRO A 600 -20.28 22.00 -6.06
C PRO A 600 -19.90 23.47 -5.80
N ASN A 601 -20.81 24.22 -5.17
CA ASN A 601 -20.59 25.58 -4.66
C ASN A 601 -20.17 26.61 -5.72
N GLY A 602 -20.47 26.37 -7.02
CA GLY A 602 -20.10 27.28 -8.12
C GLY A 602 -18.62 27.22 -8.49
N ASN A 603 -17.91 26.17 -8.07
CA ASN A 603 -16.57 25.88 -8.53
C ASN A 603 -16.54 25.43 -9.99
N GLY A 604 -15.35 25.21 -10.53
CA GLY A 604 -15.10 24.78 -11.91
C GLY A 604 -14.81 25.91 -12.90
N LEU A 605 -15.03 27.18 -12.52
CA LEU A 605 -14.88 28.34 -13.41
C LEU A 605 -13.43 28.83 -13.52
N ALA A 606 -13.05 29.28 -14.72
CA ALA A 606 -11.69 29.72 -15.01
C ALA A 606 -11.22 30.93 -14.17
N LYS A 607 -12.11 31.79 -13.77
CA LYS A 607 -11.80 32.98 -12.96
C LYS A 607 -11.25 32.67 -11.58
N TRP A 608 -11.49 31.43 -11.05
CA TRP A 608 -11.08 31.06 -9.72
C TRP A 608 -9.58 30.82 -9.59
N VAL A 609 -8.85 30.63 -10.70
CA VAL A 609 -7.38 30.37 -10.65
C VAL A 609 -6.56 31.61 -10.24
N ILE A 610 -7.17 32.77 -10.04
CA ILE A 610 -6.49 34.03 -9.65
C ILE A 610 -7.24 34.81 -8.57
N ASP A 611 -8.21 34.22 -7.87
CA ASP A 611 -9.05 34.94 -6.90
C ASP A 611 -8.43 35.06 -5.49
N GLY A 612 -7.30 34.40 -5.25
CA GLY A 612 -6.59 34.38 -3.98
C GLY A 612 -7.21 33.49 -2.94
N ASN A 613 -8.06 32.54 -3.34
CA ASN A 613 -8.76 31.63 -2.45
C ASN A 613 -8.52 30.18 -2.83
N ASN A 614 -7.77 29.44 -2.02
CA ASN A 614 -7.47 28.03 -2.26
C ASN A 614 -8.66 27.07 -2.11
N ASP A 615 -9.83 27.53 -1.61
CA ASP A 615 -11.05 26.72 -1.51
C ASP A 615 -11.86 26.73 -2.81
N THR A 616 -11.62 27.69 -3.71
CA THR A 616 -12.20 27.75 -5.04
C THR A 616 -11.26 27.14 -6.07
N TYR A 617 -11.80 26.70 -7.20
CA TYR A 617 -10.98 26.05 -8.23
C TYR A 617 -11.64 26.07 -9.60
N TRP A 618 -10.82 25.99 -10.63
CA TRP A 618 -11.18 25.61 -11.97
C TRP A 618 -11.07 24.09 -12.15
N HIS A 619 -12.00 23.53 -12.94
CA HIS A 619 -11.92 22.15 -13.42
C HIS A 619 -12.10 22.12 -14.94
N SER A 620 -11.31 21.29 -15.64
CA SER A 620 -11.54 21.05 -17.08
C SER A 620 -12.94 20.46 -17.30
N ARG A 621 -13.64 20.90 -18.35
CA ARG A 621 -15.03 20.52 -18.60
C ARG A 621 -15.21 19.01 -18.78
N TRP A 622 -16.23 18.45 -18.11
CA TRP A 622 -16.58 17.05 -18.16
C TRP A 622 -18.09 16.75 -18.26
N THR A 623 -18.99 17.64 -17.85
CA THR A 623 -20.44 17.35 -17.80
C THR A 623 -21.12 17.41 -19.18
N SER A 624 -20.86 18.40 -19.99
CA SER A 624 -21.51 18.55 -21.31
C SER A 624 -20.73 17.93 -22.46
N SER A 625 -19.43 17.90 -22.35
CA SER A 625 -18.47 17.18 -23.23
C SER A 625 -17.11 17.20 -22.56
N THR A 626 -16.35 16.14 -22.68
CA THR A 626 -14.98 16.07 -22.16
C THR A 626 -14.05 16.97 -22.98
N ALA A 627 -13.41 17.94 -22.31
CA ALA A 627 -12.44 18.81 -22.96
C ALA A 627 -11.09 18.09 -23.09
N ALA A 628 -10.51 18.06 -24.29
CA ALA A 628 -9.22 17.44 -24.56
C ALA A 628 -8.05 18.39 -24.20
N TYR A 629 -6.86 17.81 -23.98
CA TYR A 629 -5.62 18.58 -23.91
C TYR A 629 -5.28 19.25 -25.26
N PRO A 630 -4.57 20.38 -25.27
CA PRO A 630 -4.08 21.11 -24.10
C PRO A 630 -5.16 21.96 -23.44
N HIS A 631 -5.10 22.09 -22.10
CA HIS A 631 -5.88 23.09 -21.40
C HIS A 631 -5.08 24.38 -21.30
N THR A 632 -5.71 25.52 -21.55
CA THR A 632 -5.01 26.81 -21.65
C THR A 632 -5.69 27.91 -20.84
N PHE A 633 -4.88 28.80 -20.29
CA PHE A 633 -5.31 30.07 -19.69
C PHE A 633 -4.45 31.19 -20.19
N VAL A 634 -5.07 32.34 -20.41
CA VAL A 634 -4.36 33.60 -20.62
C VAL A 634 -4.84 34.61 -19.56
N ILE A 635 -3.90 35.04 -18.73
CA ILE A 635 -4.13 35.99 -17.64
C ILE A 635 -3.51 37.32 -17.98
N ASP A 636 -4.30 38.41 -17.90
CA ASP A 636 -3.81 39.80 -17.98
C ASP A 636 -3.56 40.33 -16.56
N MET A 637 -2.29 40.50 -16.23
CA MET A 637 -1.84 41.06 -14.96
C MET A 637 -1.97 42.59 -14.87
N LYS A 638 -2.52 43.21 -15.91
CA LYS A 638 -2.84 44.66 -16.06
C LYS A 638 -1.63 45.56 -16.17
N GLN A 639 -0.47 45.13 -15.77
CA GLN A 639 0.80 45.85 -15.96
C GLN A 639 1.95 44.89 -16.23
N VAL A 640 3.07 45.46 -16.70
CA VAL A 640 4.29 44.64 -16.91
C VAL A 640 4.98 44.39 -15.59
N TYR A 641 5.35 43.15 -15.37
CA TYR A 641 6.19 42.70 -14.25
C TYR A 641 7.41 42.01 -14.77
N ASP A 642 8.45 42.03 -13.96
CA ASP A 642 9.65 41.21 -14.13
C ASP A 642 9.50 39.96 -13.25
N ILE A 643 9.01 38.86 -13.83
CA ILE A 643 8.60 37.66 -13.14
C ILE A 643 9.83 36.77 -12.90
N SER A 644 10.00 36.29 -11.67
CA SER A 644 11.08 35.37 -11.27
C SER A 644 10.61 33.94 -10.98
N ALA A 645 9.36 33.80 -10.52
CA ALA A 645 8.79 32.48 -10.18
C ALA A 645 7.26 32.53 -10.22
N PHE A 646 6.64 31.35 -10.30
CA PHE A 646 5.19 31.18 -10.13
C PHE A 646 4.91 29.91 -9.33
N ARG A 647 3.71 29.83 -8.76
CA ARG A 647 3.21 28.68 -8.01
C ARG A 647 1.86 28.26 -8.58
N ILE A 648 1.65 26.96 -8.73
CA ILE A 648 0.36 26.38 -9.10
C ILE A 648 -0.13 25.57 -7.91
N THR A 649 -1.31 25.89 -7.39
CA THR A 649 -2.00 25.15 -6.34
C THR A 649 -3.16 24.37 -6.95
N MET A 650 -3.24 23.08 -6.63
CA MET A 650 -4.17 22.11 -7.18
C MET A 650 -4.91 21.41 -6.05
N SER A 651 -5.98 20.67 -6.36
CA SER A 651 -6.72 19.87 -5.39
C SER A 651 -7.42 18.69 -6.06
N GLY A 652 -8.09 17.85 -5.29
CA GLY A 652 -8.80 16.68 -5.80
C GLY A 652 -7.94 15.40 -5.86
N GLY A 653 -6.72 15.44 -5.33
CA GLY A 653 -5.77 14.33 -5.30
C GLY A 653 -4.92 14.25 -6.59
N SER A 654 -3.89 13.40 -6.56
CA SER A 654 -2.90 13.23 -7.62
C SER A 654 -3.52 13.00 -9.02
N ASN A 655 -4.64 12.29 -9.11
CA ASN A 655 -5.37 12.06 -10.36
C ASN A 655 -6.07 13.31 -10.94
N ARG A 656 -5.88 14.50 -10.37
CA ARG A 656 -6.34 15.78 -10.90
C ARG A 656 -5.21 16.79 -11.07
N TYR A 657 -3.95 16.38 -10.80
CA TYR A 657 -2.80 17.23 -10.91
C TYR A 657 -2.25 17.30 -12.34
N ILE A 658 -1.58 18.40 -12.63
CA ILE A 658 -0.87 18.61 -13.89
C ILE A 658 0.37 17.70 -13.93
N GLN A 659 0.67 17.14 -15.10
CA GLN A 659 1.91 16.40 -15.34
C GLN A 659 2.86 17.18 -16.23
N ALA A 660 2.44 17.57 -17.43
CA ALA A 660 3.28 18.31 -18.37
C ALA A 660 2.63 19.64 -18.74
N PHE A 661 3.42 20.72 -18.72
CA PHE A 661 2.92 22.05 -19.08
C PHE A 661 4.02 22.99 -19.57
N ASP A 662 3.57 24.05 -20.24
CA ASP A 662 4.39 25.18 -20.68
C ASP A 662 3.83 26.50 -20.14
N VAL A 663 4.73 27.45 -19.84
CA VAL A 663 4.35 28.84 -19.53
C VAL A 663 4.96 29.78 -20.55
N TYR A 664 4.14 30.64 -21.07
CA TYR A 664 4.52 31.70 -22.00
C TYR A 664 4.24 33.09 -21.39
N GLY A 665 5.14 34.04 -21.64
CA GLY A 665 5.00 35.42 -21.31
C GLY A 665 4.82 36.28 -22.57
N SER A 666 4.01 37.35 -22.46
CA SER A 666 3.84 38.36 -23.54
C SER A 666 3.69 39.75 -22.95
N LEU A 667 4.09 40.76 -23.71
CA LEU A 667 3.89 42.18 -23.40
C LEU A 667 2.62 42.73 -24.04
N ASP A 668 2.17 42.15 -25.16
CA ASP A 668 1.14 42.65 -26.05
C ASP A 668 -0.02 41.68 -26.30
N ASN A 669 0.01 40.49 -25.73
CA ASN A 669 -0.93 39.38 -25.96
C ASN A 669 -0.96 38.81 -27.38
N GLU A 670 0.02 39.20 -28.21
CA GLU A 670 0.17 38.71 -29.60
C GLU A 670 1.46 37.91 -29.75
N ASN A 671 2.57 38.44 -29.26
CA ASN A 671 3.90 37.85 -29.35
C ASN A 671 4.24 37.11 -28.04
N TRP A 672 4.34 35.80 -28.12
CA TRP A 672 4.53 34.91 -26.97
C TRP A 672 5.94 34.30 -26.92
N THR A 673 6.56 34.35 -25.75
CA THR A 673 7.87 33.77 -25.49
C THR A 673 7.71 32.64 -24.46
N LEU A 674 8.22 31.47 -24.76
CA LEU A 674 8.30 30.36 -23.80
C LEU A 674 9.26 30.75 -22.67
N VAL A 675 8.79 30.71 -21.42
CA VAL A 675 9.59 31.10 -20.23
C VAL A 675 9.80 29.92 -19.28
N TYR A 676 8.94 28.91 -19.36
CA TYR A 676 9.08 27.65 -18.58
C TYR A 676 8.43 26.49 -19.31
N SER A 677 9.02 25.28 -19.18
CA SER A 677 8.45 24.03 -19.69
C SER A 677 8.89 22.87 -18.82
N THR A 678 7.99 21.92 -18.58
CA THR A 678 8.30 20.64 -17.93
C THR A 678 7.42 19.53 -18.50
N ASP A 679 7.99 18.34 -18.66
CA ASP A 679 7.27 17.12 -19.05
C ASP A 679 6.81 16.32 -17.83
N GLU A 680 7.39 16.59 -16.65
CA GLU A 680 7.07 15.93 -15.40
C GLU A 680 7.09 16.95 -14.25
N ALA A 681 5.91 17.48 -13.92
CA ALA A 681 5.73 18.32 -12.75
C ALA A 681 5.67 17.45 -11.48
N PRO A 682 6.09 17.96 -10.32
CA PRO A 682 5.94 17.24 -9.05
C PRO A 682 4.50 16.81 -8.78
N ASP A 683 4.32 15.61 -8.19
CA ASP A 683 3.02 15.08 -7.77
C ASP A 683 2.64 15.65 -6.39
N GLU A 684 2.46 16.96 -6.34
CA GLU A 684 2.19 17.73 -5.14
C GLU A 684 1.01 18.66 -5.34
N GLU A 685 0.26 18.92 -4.27
CA GLU A 685 -0.89 19.82 -4.27
C GLU A 685 -0.50 21.26 -4.65
N SER A 686 0.67 21.72 -4.23
CA SER A 686 1.16 23.06 -4.51
C SER A 686 2.66 23.04 -4.71
N TYR A 687 3.12 23.58 -5.81
CA TYR A 687 4.54 23.63 -6.12
C TYR A 687 4.95 24.95 -6.78
N ARG A 688 6.12 25.47 -6.35
CA ARG A 688 6.73 26.70 -6.88
C ARG A 688 7.73 26.38 -7.98
N PHE A 689 7.59 27.05 -9.09
CA PHE A 689 8.46 26.93 -10.26
C PHE A 689 9.27 28.22 -10.43
N SER A 690 10.58 28.12 -10.33
CA SER A 690 11.48 29.25 -10.56
C SER A 690 11.89 29.35 -12.03
N LEU A 691 11.86 30.56 -12.59
CA LEU A 691 12.39 30.80 -13.92
C LEU A 691 13.92 30.84 -13.88
N THR A 692 14.58 30.24 -14.87
CA THR A 692 16.04 30.30 -15.01
C THR A 692 16.56 31.73 -15.14
N ARG A 693 15.74 32.59 -15.74
CA ARG A 693 15.94 34.04 -15.82
C ARG A 693 14.61 34.71 -15.63
N SER A 694 14.57 35.84 -14.92
CA SER A 694 13.37 36.63 -14.84
C SER A 694 12.93 37.08 -16.24
N ALA A 695 11.61 37.13 -16.44
CA ALA A 695 11.02 37.49 -17.74
C ALA A 695 10.04 38.62 -17.57
N GLN A 696 10.16 39.65 -18.43
CA GLN A 696 9.22 40.74 -18.47
C GLN A 696 7.94 40.33 -19.20
N MET A 697 6.82 40.41 -18.54
CA MET A 697 5.51 40.12 -19.13
C MET A 697 4.36 40.87 -18.46
N ARG A 698 3.34 41.14 -19.24
CA ARG A 698 2.01 41.57 -18.76
C ARG A 698 1.02 40.43 -18.80
N TYR A 699 1.17 39.57 -19.82
CA TYR A 699 0.25 38.46 -20.04
C TYR A 699 0.98 37.16 -19.70
N PHE A 700 0.38 36.35 -18.85
CA PHE A 700 0.82 35.05 -18.44
C PHE A 700 -0.05 33.99 -19.10
N LYS A 701 0.53 33.05 -19.83
CA LYS A 701 -0.20 31.96 -20.48
C LYS A 701 0.30 30.62 -19.99
N LEU A 702 -0.63 29.85 -19.38
CA LEU A 702 -0.40 28.46 -19.02
C LEU A 702 -0.97 27.54 -20.09
N VAL A 703 -0.20 26.53 -20.51
CA VAL A 703 -0.62 25.48 -21.46
C VAL A 703 -0.34 24.13 -20.82
N VAL A 704 -1.38 23.48 -20.33
CA VAL A 704 -1.31 22.14 -19.73
C VAL A 704 -1.40 21.12 -20.85
N ARG A 705 -0.31 20.38 -21.08
CA ARG A 705 -0.17 19.37 -22.15
C ARG A 705 -0.68 18.00 -21.72
N SER A 706 -0.53 17.63 -20.44
CA SER A 706 -1.08 16.42 -19.84
C SER A 706 -1.29 16.58 -18.35
N GLY A 707 -2.15 15.75 -17.79
CA GLY A 707 -2.37 15.57 -16.35
C GLY A 707 -2.24 14.13 -15.95
N ARG A 708 -2.27 13.85 -14.64
CA ARG A 708 -2.10 12.51 -14.05
C ARG A 708 -3.39 11.68 -14.02
N ALA A 709 -4.51 12.22 -14.48
CA ALA A 709 -5.78 11.51 -14.51
C ALA A 709 -5.73 10.29 -15.44
N THR A 710 -6.18 9.13 -14.94
CA THR A 710 -6.32 7.88 -15.70
C THR A 710 -7.72 7.68 -16.28
N ASP A 711 -8.68 8.48 -15.84
CA ASP A 711 -10.11 8.43 -16.20
C ASP A 711 -10.52 9.46 -17.26
N GLY A 712 -9.57 10.26 -17.76
CA GLY A 712 -9.79 11.25 -18.80
C GLY A 712 -8.82 12.43 -18.74
N PRO A 713 -8.94 13.40 -19.63
CA PRO A 713 -8.08 14.61 -19.65
C PRO A 713 -8.51 15.61 -18.57
N PHE A 714 -8.56 15.17 -17.32
CA PHE A 714 -9.08 15.97 -16.21
C PHE A 714 -7.96 16.59 -15.39
N VAL A 715 -8.10 17.92 -15.17
CA VAL A 715 -7.19 18.72 -14.34
C VAL A 715 -7.99 19.69 -13.51
N ARG A 716 -7.51 19.94 -12.29
CA ARG A 716 -8.09 20.89 -11.35
C ARG A 716 -7.02 21.85 -10.83
N ILE A 717 -7.26 23.15 -10.94
CA ILE A 717 -6.34 24.20 -10.48
C ILE A 717 -7.11 25.12 -9.54
N ASN A 718 -6.60 25.30 -8.34
CA ASN A 718 -7.18 26.21 -7.35
C ASN A 718 -6.63 27.61 -7.55
N GLU A 719 -5.28 27.76 -7.66
CA GLU A 719 -4.67 29.08 -7.67
C GLU A 719 -3.39 29.10 -8.53
N ILE A 720 -3.15 30.21 -9.18
CA ILE A 720 -1.90 30.55 -9.86
C ILE A 720 -1.35 31.82 -9.21
N ASP A 721 -0.29 31.68 -8.45
CA ASP A 721 0.43 32.77 -7.83
C ASP A 721 1.68 33.10 -8.64
N VAL A 722 2.04 34.36 -8.69
CA VAL A 722 3.20 34.82 -9.43
C VAL A 722 4.03 35.74 -8.54
N SER A 723 5.34 35.50 -8.55
CA SER A 723 6.32 36.33 -7.83
C SER A 723 7.19 37.09 -8.78
N GLY A 724 7.42 38.35 -8.47
CA GLY A 724 8.20 39.22 -9.31
C GLY A 724 8.27 40.63 -8.77
N SER A 725 8.73 41.55 -9.61
CA SER A 725 8.82 42.96 -9.29
C SER A 725 8.34 43.81 -10.47
N ILE A 726 7.97 45.02 -10.21
CA ILE A 726 7.80 45.99 -11.28
C ILE A 726 9.17 46.22 -11.92
N PRO A 727 9.28 46.11 -13.27
CA PRO A 727 10.56 46.31 -13.95
C PRO A 727 11.18 47.65 -13.55
N GLU A 728 12.48 47.61 -13.27
CA GLU A 728 13.23 48.82 -13.02
C GLU A 728 13.47 49.62 -14.33
N GLY A 729 12.43 50.10 -14.91
CA GLY A 729 12.40 51.02 -16.03
C GLY A 729 11.19 51.94 -15.79
N ILE A 730 11.21 53.15 -16.30
CA ILE A 730 10.17 54.12 -16.10
C ILE A 730 8.83 53.55 -16.61
N GLY A 731 8.16 52.70 -15.80
CA GLY A 731 6.75 52.46 -15.94
C GLY A 731 6.03 53.79 -15.71
N GLN A 732 5.06 54.12 -16.54
CA GLN A 732 4.29 55.35 -16.38
C GLN A 732 3.91 55.54 -14.92
N VAL A 733 4.47 56.54 -14.27
CA VAL A 733 4.13 56.95 -12.92
C VAL A 733 2.70 57.54 -12.98
N THR A 734 1.68 56.71 -12.86
CA THR A 734 0.34 57.11 -12.52
C THR A 734 0.16 57.29 -11.01
N ALA A 735 1.20 57.07 -10.20
CA ALA A 735 1.21 57.51 -8.81
C ALA A 735 1.41 59.03 -8.78
N ALA A 736 0.60 59.72 -8.01
CA ALA A 736 0.68 61.13 -7.78
C ALA A 736 2.14 61.53 -7.48
N VAL A 737 2.81 62.13 -8.50
CA VAL A 737 4.12 62.74 -8.30
C VAL A 737 3.89 63.88 -7.34
N SER A 738 4.22 63.66 -6.07
CA SER A 738 4.19 64.77 -5.11
C SER A 738 5.22 65.78 -5.54
N ASN A 739 4.74 66.91 -6.09
CA ASN A 739 5.60 68.03 -6.47
C ASN A 739 6.34 68.66 -5.28
N SER A 740 6.19 68.12 -4.09
CA SER A 740 6.77 68.58 -2.84
C SER A 740 8.18 68.05 -2.49
N TRP A 741 8.74 67.11 -3.29
CA TRP A 741 10.09 66.61 -3.04
C TRP A 741 11.13 67.61 -3.48
N GLN A 742 11.88 68.13 -2.49
CA GLN A 742 12.95 69.12 -2.77
C GLN A 742 14.24 68.42 -3.10
N VAL A 743 14.77 68.62 -4.31
CA VAL A 743 16.07 68.14 -4.78
C VAL A 743 16.78 69.25 -5.47
N VAL A 744 18.00 69.54 -5.09
CA VAL A 744 18.87 70.55 -5.71
C VAL A 744 20.19 69.89 -6.08
N ALA A 745 20.50 69.92 -7.38
CA ALA A 745 21.79 69.41 -7.90
C ALA A 745 22.72 70.60 -8.16
N ARG A 746 23.98 70.53 -7.64
CA ARG A 746 25.07 71.48 -7.86
C ARG A 746 26.28 70.68 -8.31
N GLY A 747 26.54 70.64 -9.62
CA GLY A 747 27.55 69.77 -10.14
C GLY A 747 27.22 68.28 -9.84
N ARG A 748 28.17 67.57 -9.18
CA ARG A 748 27.98 66.16 -8.79
C ARG A 748 27.38 65.99 -7.39
N THR A 749 27.13 67.11 -6.67
CA THR A 749 26.55 67.06 -5.36
C THR A 749 25.03 67.31 -5.46
N VAL A 750 24.24 66.41 -4.90
CA VAL A 750 22.81 66.49 -4.86
C VAL A 750 22.34 66.61 -3.41
N GLU A 751 21.70 67.72 -3.07
CA GLU A 751 21.02 67.95 -1.82
C GLU A 751 19.55 67.67 -1.97
N TRP A 752 18.98 66.87 -1.09
CA TRP A 752 17.59 66.44 -1.14
C TRP A 752 16.99 66.22 0.24
N THR A 753 15.67 66.39 0.33
CA THR A 753 14.92 66.22 1.56
C THR A 753 14.19 64.88 1.57
N ALA A 754 14.34 64.05 2.64
CA ALA A 754 13.68 62.75 2.72
C ALA A 754 12.14 62.94 2.73
N PRO A 755 11.40 62.39 1.76
CA PRO A 755 9.97 62.58 1.64
C PRO A 755 9.15 61.77 2.63
N PHE A 756 9.76 60.70 3.22
CA PHE A 756 9.16 59.80 4.18
C PHE A 756 10.21 59.33 5.22
N ALA A 757 9.74 58.73 6.30
CA ALA A 757 10.58 57.98 7.23
C ALA A 757 10.66 56.52 6.77
N ALA A 758 11.90 55.92 6.85
CA ALA A 758 12.14 54.53 6.51
C ALA A 758 13.35 54.03 7.29
N GLU A 759 13.32 52.73 7.71
CA GLU A 759 14.46 52.05 8.32
C GLU A 759 15.56 51.74 7.29
N LYS A 760 15.16 51.56 6.02
CA LYS A 760 16.05 51.40 4.86
C LYS A 760 15.43 52.02 3.64
N ALA A 761 16.18 52.81 2.92
CA ALA A 761 15.74 53.42 1.65
C ALA A 761 16.86 53.35 0.61
N VAL A 762 16.47 53.27 -0.66
CA VAL A 762 17.41 53.26 -1.79
C VAL A 762 17.14 54.46 -2.65
N LEU A 763 18.15 55.32 -2.77
CA LEU A 763 18.16 56.41 -3.73
C LEU A 763 18.81 55.91 -5.02
N THR A 764 18.09 56.07 -6.13
CA THR A 764 18.54 55.55 -7.45
C THR A 764 18.57 56.67 -8.45
N LEU A 765 19.61 56.71 -9.27
CA LEU A 765 19.75 57.66 -10.41
C LEU A 765 19.57 56.88 -11.73
N TYR A 766 18.69 57.37 -12.55
CA TYR A 766 18.41 56.83 -13.88
C TYR A 766 18.86 57.79 -15.00
N SER A 767 19.27 57.21 -16.13
CA SER A 767 19.40 57.95 -17.36
C SER A 767 18.05 58.41 -17.93
N ALA A 768 18.02 59.30 -18.91
CA ALA A 768 16.80 59.68 -19.61
C ALA A 768 16.14 58.49 -20.34
N ALA A 769 16.87 57.42 -20.64
CA ALA A 769 16.39 56.17 -21.22
C ALA A 769 15.92 55.15 -20.17
N GLY A 770 15.92 55.50 -18.87
CA GLY A 770 15.45 54.64 -17.79
C GLY A 770 16.51 53.64 -17.27
N GLN A 771 17.76 53.67 -17.74
CA GLN A 771 18.79 52.80 -17.24
C GLN A 771 19.29 53.26 -15.88
N THR A 772 19.48 52.34 -14.93
CA THR A 772 20.08 52.64 -13.63
C THR A 772 21.55 53.03 -13.81
N MET A 773 21.89 54.22 -13.44
CA MET A 773 23.23 54.77 -13.52
C MET A 773 23.98 54.71 -12.20
N TRP A 774 23.26 54.70 -11.07
CA TRP A 774 23.85 54.68 -9.76
C TRP A 774 22.81 54.46 -8.67
N ARG A 775 23.21 53.86 -7.54
CA ARG A 775 22.37 53.60 -6.34
C ARG A 775 23.13 53.85 -5.07
N GLN A 776 22.43 54.37 -4.05
CA GLN A 776 22.91 54.46 -2.70
C GLN A 776 21.84 54.08 -1.71
N THR A 777 22.20 53.20 -0.73
CA THR A 777 21.30 52.79 0.34
C THR A 777 21.55 53.67 1.57
N TYR A 778 20.43 54.07 2.18
CA TYR A 778 20.41 54.79 3.43
C TYR A 778 19.81 53.88 4.50
N PRO A 779 20.55 53.60 5.62
CA PRO A 779 20.13 52.62 6.63
C PRO A 779 18.97 53.12 7.45
N ALA A 780 18.78 54.44 7.58
CA ALA A 780 17.63 55.07 8.22
C ALA A 780 17.41 56.46 7.65
N LEU A 781 16.16 56.88 7.45
CA LEU A 781 15.73 58.20 7.06
C LEU A 781 14.60 58.71 7.95
N HIS A 782 14.64 59.99 8.33
CA HIS A 782 13.51 60.67 8.96
C HIS A 782 12.87 61.61 8.00
N LYS A 783 11.52 61.65 7.99
CA LYS A 783 10.76 62.57 7.11
C LYS A 783 11.22 64.01 7.36
N GLY A 784 11.54 64.71 6.27
CA GLY A 784 12.06 66.10 6.32
C GLY A 784 13.58 66.20 6.56
N GLN A 785 14.30 65.10 6.76
CA GLN A 785 15.75 65.10 6.90
C GLN A 785 16.42 65.54 5.58
N THR A 786 17.31 66.52 5.68
CA THR A 786 18.13 66.93 4.56
C THR A 786 19.32 66.01 4.43
N CYS A 787 19.51 65.45 3.22
CA CYS A 787 20.61 64.51 2.89
C CYS A 787 21.42 65.14 1.75
N THR A 788 22.73 64.95 1.83
CA THR A 788 23.65 65.31 0.74
C THR A 788 24.27 64.07 0.15
N THR A 789 24.24 63.95 -1.17
CA THR A 789 24.68 62.76 -1.91
C THR A 789 25.68 63.20 -2.97
N GLN A 790 26.78 62.45 -3.07
CA GLN A 790 27.84 62.67 -4.08
C GLN A 790 27.62 61.65 -5.22
N LEU A 791 27.28 62.13 -6.40
CA LEU A 791 27.11 61.26 -7.55
C LEU A 791 28.43 60.89 -8.19
N PRO A 792 28.54 59.74 -8.88
CA PRO A 792 29.70 59.37 -9.66
C PRO A 792 29.94 60.37 -10.83
N LYS A 793 31.09 60.31 -11.47
CA LYS A 793 31.33 61.10 -12.67
C LYS A 793 30.48 60.57 -13.84
N LEU A 794 29.50 61.35 -14.26
CA LEU A 794 28.58 60.99 -15.35
C LEU A 794 28.73 62.03 -16.47
N ALA A 795 28.28 61.70 -17.67
CA ALA A 795 28.24 62.65 -18.78
C ALA A 795 27.26 63.82 -18.46
N PRO A 796 27.49 65.04 -18.90
CA PRO A 796 26.53 66.12 -18.81
C PRO A 796 25.21 65.71 -19.46
N GLY A 797 24.08 65.93 -18.74
CA GLY A 797 22.77 65.50 -19.24
C GLY A 797 21.67 65.62 -18.22
N VAL A 798 20.46 65.18 -18.62
CA VAL A 798 19.30 65.11 -17.76
C VAL A 798 19.17 63.68 -17.22
N TYR A 799 18.98 63.55 -15.92
CA TYR A 799 18.84 62.29 -15.20
C TYR A 799 17.59 62.37 -14.32
N VAL A 800 17.07 61.23 -13.92
CA VAL A 800 15.95 61.10 -12.97
C VAL A 800 16.52 60.55 -11.67
N LEU A 801 16.42 61.31 -10.57
CA LEU A 801 16.72 60.83 -9.22
C LEU A 801 15.38 60.37 -8.61
N ALA A 802 15.39 59.14 -8.07
CA ALA A 802 14.19 58.54 -7.46
C ALA A 802 14.53 57.85 -6.12
N ILE A 803 13.56 57.91 -5.16
CA ILE A 803 13.59 57.19 -3.92
C ILE A 803 12.24 56.53 -3.71
N ARG A 804 12.24 55.29 -3.20
CA ARG A 804 11.04 54.45 -3.03
C ARG A 804 10.80 54.05 -1.57
N LYS A 805 9.48 53.93 -1.24
CA LYS A 805 8.98 53.29 -0.03
C LYS A 805 7.76 52.47 -0.41
N GLY A 806 7.92 51.12 -0.45
CA GLY A 806 6.86 50.27 -0.98
C GLY A 806 6.46 50.67 -2.39
N ASN A 807 5.18 50.90 -2.62
CA ASN A 807 4.64 51.36 -3.92
C ASN A 807 4.74 52.88 -4.16
N GLU A 808 5.15 53.65 -3.16
CA GLU A 808 5.31 55.12 -3.31
C GLU A 808 6.67 55.44 -3.93
N VAL A 809 6.68 56.20 -5.04
CA VAL A 809 7.88 56.67 -5.73
C VAL A 809 7.92 58.19 -5.73
N TYR A 810 9.02 58.71 -5.20
CA TYR A 810 9.34 60.12 -5.29
C TYR A 810 10.46 60.33 -6.32
N ALA A 811 10.24 61.02 -7.42
CA ALA A 811 11.19 61.19 -8.49
C ALA A 811 11.36 62.66 -8.87
N ARG A 812 12.57 63.07 -9.28
CA ARG A 812 12.92 64.42 -9.76
C ARG A 812 13.90 64.34 -10.91
N HIS A 813 13.65 65.17 -11.94
CA HIS A 813 14.63 65.42 -12.96
C HIS A 813 15.72 66.31 -12.38
N ILE A 814 16.96 65.89 -12.54
CA ILE A 814 18.15 66.66 -12.19
C ILE A 814 19.02 66.85 -13.47
N ARG A 815 19.65 68.01 -13.59
CA ARG A 815 20.60 68.28 -14.68
C ARG A 815 21.99 68.28 -14.12
N LEU A 816 22.86 67.46 -14.68
CA LEU A 816 24.26 67.42 -14.34
C LEU A 816 25.03 68.14 -15.48
N PHE A 817 26.02 68.96 -15.11
CA PHE A 817 26.84 69.80 -16.01
C PHE A 817 28.30 69.33 -16.02
#